data_b3d6481a0292392ea404eb0adc5fff5b
#
_entry.id   b3d6481a0292392ea404eb0adc5fff5b
#
_cell.length_a   1.000
_cell.length_b   1.000
_cell.length_c   1.000
_cell.angle_alpha   90.00
_cell.angle_beta   90.00
_cell.angle_gamma   90.00
#
_symmetry.space_group_name_H-M   'P 1'
#
loop_
_entity.id
_entity.type
_entity.pdbx_description
1 polymer ?
#
loop_
_entity_poly.entity_id
_entity_poly.type
_entity_poly.pdbx_seq_one_letter_code
_entity_poly.pdbx_strand_id
1 'polypeptide(L)'
;MTFEDMMQMKRLGETAVSPDGKWLAYSVTTVNLDQNTKTAELWLQAIAGGEPQKLAGTQAGDSGVQFAPDGHSVLFLSGRESGQQIWLADFDPATGSASNPKKLTAISTEADNAQWTPDGKSIVFTSAVYPDCPAVTPADASGDKCNAERDAAAAASKVKAQIFTHLLYRHWDHYTHDKRSHLFLTTVESGALRDLTPNDPRDVPPFSLGGGGGFAISPDSKELAFTENLDEEPAISTSASIFTLDLTNPAAKPVKVSTSKGGNFNPAYSPDGKYLAWRSQERAGYESDKFRLMLYDRAVKTTRDLLPKFDRWVDEFAWAPSDPNLIYFAAGDPGGEYFFGPYATAVYASAGGRDHSEGATEGLPQAVETGLPGECSDLHIIDRRPLAVCMSARQPSEVFTLSDNSCHGDKPCTLNVTALIQVTHINDALLAQLDLPAMESFWFEAADKTKLQGFVIPPPGFDPKKKYPTKLLIHGGPQGAWGDAWSFRWNAELFAANGYVVVMVNPRGSTGYGQTIVDGVNGDWGGKPFSDLMLGLDYAEQHYPLIDKNREAALGASYGGFMANWVLGHTDRFKCIVSHDGMFNPESAYGTTEEMWFNEWEFKGHPWDYYGKPDAENPFRKWSPMMSAKNFKTPTLVIHGQLDYRLDVSEGFQLFDTLQRLKVPSKMLYFPDEGHWVLKPQNSRLWYKTVNDWVDQWTK
;
A
#
# COMPACT_ATOMS: atom_id res chain seq x y z
N MET A 1 -15.37 12.12 17.84
CA MET A 1 -13.91 12.16 17.60
C MET A 1 -13.50 13.51 17.02
N THR A 2 -12.47 14.14 17.56
CA THR A 2 -11.82 15.35 17.01
C THR A 2 -10.59 14.99 16.18
N PHE A 3 -10.03 15.96 15.46
CA PHE A 3 -8.74 15.77 14.78
C PHE A 3 -7.62 15.45 15.77
N GLU A 4 -7.62 16.11 16.92
CA GLU A 4 -6.67 15.91 17.99
C GLU A 4 -6.76 14.51 18.59
N ASP A 5 -7.97 13.96 18.79
CA ASP A 5 -8.16 12.56 19.21
C ASP A 5 -7.54 11.59 18.20
N MET A 6 -7.81 11.80 16.90
CA MET A 6 -7.24 10.96 15.83
C MET A 6 -5.70 11.04 15.80
N MET A 7 -5.10 12.21 16.05
CA MET A 7 -3.64 12.36 16.09
C MET A 7 -3.00 11.79 17.35
N GLN A 8 -3.73 11.67 18.45
CA GLN A 8 -3.27 10.98 19.66
C GLN A 8 -3.24 9.45 19.49
N MET A 9 -3.97 8.91 18.52
CA MET A 9 -3.93 7.49 18.23
C MET A 9 -2.55 7.09 17.76
N LYS A 10 -1.99 6.09 18.43
CA LYS A 10 -0.74 5.45 18.05
C LYS A 10 -0.94 4.62 16.79
N ARG A 11 0.09 4.55 15.97
CA ARG A 11 0.06 3.85 14.68
C ARG A 11 0.95 2.63 14.77
N LEU A 12 0.35 1.45 14.76
CA LEU A 12 1.08 0.21 14.61
C LEU A 12 1.67 0.17 13.19
N GLY A 13 2.94 -0.17 13.10
CA GLY A 13 3.65 -0.34 11.83
C GLY A 13 4.06 -1.80 11.60
N GLU A 14 5.28 -2.01 11.13
CA GLU A 14 5.85 -3.34 10.84
C GLU A 14 5.82 -4.27 12.05
N THR A 15 5.66 -5.56 11.79
CA THR A 15 5.70 -6.60 12.82
C THR A 15 6.72 -7.69 12.50
N ALA A 16 7.18 -8.38 13.54
CA ALA A 16 8.03 -9.57 13.43
C ALA A 16 7.68 -10.57 14.52
N VAL A 17 7.63 -11.85 14.16
CA VAL A 17 7.33 -12.94 15.09
C VAL A 17 8.61 -13.73 15.38
N SER A 18 8.84 -14.07 16.67
CA SER A 18 9.98 -14.91 17.04
C SER A 18 9.83 -16.32 16.46
N PRO A 19 10.95 -17.02 16.15
CA PRO A 19 10.89 -18.36 15.54
C PRO A 19 10.11 -19.39 16.35
N ASP A 20 10.04 -19.24 17.69
CA ASP A 20 9.27 -20.10 18.58
C ASP A 20 7.80 -19.69 18.70
N GLY A 21 7.38 -18.64 18.00
CA GLY A 21 5.99 -18.13 17.97
C GLY A 21 5.51 -17.52 19.28
N LYS A 22 6.40 -17.15 20.20
CA LYS A 22 6.00 -16.62 21.51
C LYS A 22 6.02 -15.11 21.60
N TRP A 23 6.89 -14.45 20.82
CA TRP A 23 7.12 -13.01 20.90
C TRP A 23 6.74 -12.32 19.61
N LEU A 24 6.10 -11.18 19.75
CA LEU A 24 5.81 -10.22 18.70
C LEU A 24 6.63 -8.96 18.96
N ALA A 25 7.52 -8.61 18.02
CA ALA A 25 8.12 -7.28 17.96
C ALA A 25 7.35 -6.43 16.94
N TYR A 26 7.16 -5.15 17.23
CA TYR A 26 6.42 -4.26 16.32
C TYR A 26 6.83 -2.80 16.54
N SER A 27 6.63 -1.99 15.51
CA SER A 27 6.84 -0.54 15.61
C SER A 27 5.56 0.19 16.00
N VAL A 28 5.71 1.23 16.82
CA VAL A 28 4.62 2.13 17.20
C VAL A 28 5.03 3.56 16.92
N THR A 29 4.32 4.21 16.00
CA THR A 29 4.53 5.63 15.70
C THR A 29 3.57 6.50 16.53
N THR A 30 4.14 7.48 17.23
CA THR A 30 3.42 8.55 17.92
C THR A 30 3.57 9.87 17.19
N VAL A 31 2.54 10.72 17.29
CA VAL A 31 2.52 12.04 16.65
C VAL A 31 2.66 13.13 17.71
N ASN A 32 3.60 14.04 17.52
CA ASN A 32 3.71 15.29 18.28
C ASN A 32 3.24 16.46 17.41
N LEU A 33 2.01 16.90 17.63
CA LEU A 33 1.41 17.99 16.86
C LEU A 33 2.13 19.33 17.04
N ASP A 34 2.61 19.61 18.24
CA ASP A 34 3.27 20.91 18.53
C ASP A 34 4.64 20.99 17.87
N GLN A 35 5.37 19.89 17.87
CA GLN A 35 6.67 19.78 17.21
C GLN A 35 6.56 19.46 15.71
N ASN A 36 5.37 19.15 15.21
CA ASN A 36 5.13 18.71 13.85
C ASN A 36 5.95 17.49 13.44
N THR A 37 6.10 16.50 14.37
CA THR A 37 6.93 15.33 14.18
C THR A 37 6.14 14.03 14.40
N LYS A 38 6.67 12.96 13.81
CA LYS A 38 6.27 11.58 14.06
C LYS A 38 7.49 10.82 14.56
N THR A 39 7.32 10.00 15.56
CA THR A 39 8.41 9.21 16.15
C THR A 39 7.99 7.76 16.26
N ALA A 40 8.73 6.88 15.60
CA ALA A 40 8.56 5.43 15.72
C ALA A 40 9.46 4.89 16.85
N GLU A 41 8.95 3.90 17.57
CA GLU A 41 9.69 3.15 18.60
C GLU A 41 9.38 1.66 18.44
N LEU A 42 10.35 0.80 18.73
CA LEU A 42 10.18 -0.64 18.67
C LEU A 42 9.71 -1.19 20.02
N TRP A 43 8.70 -2.03 19.96
CA TRP A 43 8.04 -2.65 21.11
C TRP A 43 8.07 -4.16 20.99
N LEU A 44 7.94 -4.84 22.10
CA LEU A 44 7.91 -6.28 22.25
C LEU A 44 6.76 -6.70 23.13
N GLN A 45 6.05 -7.76 22.77
CA GLN A 45 4.95 -8.32 23.55
C GLN A 45 4.89 -9.84 23.40
N ALA A 46 4.49 -10.55 24.45
CA ALA A 46 4.20 -11.97 24.34
C ALA A 46 2.87 -12.17 23.58
N ILE A 47 2.85 -13.06 22.58
CA ILE A 47 1.66 -13.33 21.77
C ILE A 47 0.53 -13.96 22.59
N ALA A 48 0.89 -14.72 23.64
CA ALA A 48 -0.08 -15.30 24.57
C ALA A 48 -0.74 -14.27 25.51
N GLY A 49 -0.35 -12.99 25.41
CA GLY A 49 -0.81 -11.90 26.25
C GLY A 49 0.25 -11.42 27.24
N GLY A 50 0.07 -10.23 27.77
CA GLY A 50 1.00 -9.56 28.68
C GLY A 50 1.17 -8.09 28.33
N GLU A 51 1.79 -7.33 29.23
CA GLU A 51 2.06 -5.92 29.01
C GLU A 51 3.14 -5.73 27.93
N PRO A 52 2.93 -4.84 26.96
CA PRO A 52 3.95 -4.50 25.99
C PRO A 52 5.10 -3.75 26.64
N GLN A 53 6.32 -4.00 26.18
CA GLN A 53 7.51 -3.32 26.64
C GLN A 53 8.32 -2.77 25.45
N LYS A 54 9.04 -1.67 25.67
CA LYS A 54 9.98 -1.18 24.63
C LYS A 54 11.08 -2.20 24.42
N LEU A 55 11.44 -2.46 23.16
CA LEU A 55 12.55 -3.35 22.86
C LEU A 55 13.86 -2.71 23.36
N ALA A 56 14.48 -3.35 24.34
CA ALA A 56 15.67 -2.81 24.98
C ALA A 56 16.85 -2.72 23.98
N GLY A 57 17.67 -1.69 24.13
CA GLY A 57 18.80 -1.44 23.23
C GLY A 57 18.45 -0.69 21.95
N THR A 58 17.15 -0.44 21.69
CA THR A 58 16.68 0.42 20.61
C THR A 58 16.42 1.84 21.08
N GLN A 59 16.28 2.76 20.13
CA GLN A 59 15.95 4.17 20.36
C GLN A 59 14.84 4.63 19.41
N ALA A 60 14.34 5.82 19.64
CA ALA A 60 13.36 6.46 18.76
C ALA A 60 13.93 6.66 17.35
N GLY A 61 13.17 6.27 16.34
CA GLY A 61 13.56 6.27 14.93
C GLY A 61 14.18 4.96 14.44
N ASP A 62 14.42 3.97 15.31
CA ASP A 62 14.81 2.63 14.87
C ASP A 62 13.61 1.90 14.24
N SER A 63 13.88 1.01 13.25
CA SER A 63 12.90 0.30 12.44
C SER A 63 13.43 -1.07 11.98
N GLY A 64 12.68 -1.80 11.15
CA GLY A 64 13.13 -3.01 10.48
C GLY A 64 13.48 -4.16 11.43
N VAL A 65 12.73 -4.31 12.54
CA VAL A 65 13.04 -5.33 13.54
C VAL A 65 12.76 -6.74 13.01
N GLN A 66 13.71 -7.66 13.21
CA GLN A 66 13.53 -9.09 12.89
C GLN A 66 14.27 -9.95 13.91
N PHE A 67 13.71 -11.11 14.22
CA PHE A 67 14.41 -12.12 15.03
C PHE A 67 15.37 -12.94 14.17
N ALA A 68 16.51 -13.28 14.71
CA ALA A 68 17.40 -14.26 14.13
C ALA A 68 16.73 -15.65 14.06
N PRO A 69 17.06 -16.51 13.08
CA PRO A 69 16.46 -17.84 12.95
C PRO A 69 16.65 -18.75 14.16
N ASP A 70 17.71 -18.54 14.94
CA ASP A 70 17.96 -19.27 16.21
C ASP A 70 17.17 -18.73 17.41
N GLY A 71 16.51 -17.59 17.26
CA GLY A 71 15.73 -16.93 18.29
C GLY A 71 16.54 -16.28 19.41
N HIS A 72 17.87 -16.11 19.26
CA HIS A 72 18.74 -15.56 20.28
C HIS A 72 19.33 -14.19 19.97
N SER A 73 18.96 -13.62 18.84
CA SER A 73 19.32 -12.27 18.45
C SER A 73 18.17 -11.56 17.74
N VAL A 74 18.20 -10.24 17.75
CA VAL A 74 17.34 -9.39 16.93
C VAL A 74 18.19 -8.46 16.10
N LEU A 75 17.83 -8.26 14.82
CA LEU A 75 18.34 -7.16 14.01
C LEU A 75 17.36 -6.02 14.04
N PHE A 76 17.86 -4.81 13.84
CA PHE A 76 17.07 -3.62 13.59
C PHE A 76 17.89 -2.60 12.81
N LEU A 77 17.23 -1.69 12.14
CA LEU A 77 17.83 -0.58 11.41
C LEU A 77 17.90 0.65 12.31
N SER A 78 19.05 1.32 12.37
CA SER A 78 19.25 2.47 13.22
C SER A 78 20.18 3.51 12.59
N GLY A 79 19.73 4.76 12.61
CA GLY A 79 20.51 5.95 12.20
C GLY A 79 21.26 6.62 13.37
N ARG A 80 21.45 5.96 14.51
CA ARG A 80 21.99 6.54 15.76
C ARG A 80 23.44 7.05 15.68
N GLU A 81 24.18 6.67 14.66
CA GLU A 81 25.49 7.20 14.38
C GLU A 81 25.47 8.02 13.09
N SER A 82 26.08 7.57 12.03
CA SER A 82 26.09 8.26 10.73
C SER A 82 25.35 7.43 9.69
N GLY A 83 24.12 7.84 9.33
CA GLY A 83 23.27 7.12 8.39
C GLY A 83 22.68 5.82 8.94
N GLN A 84 21.69 5.29 8.24
CA GLN A 84 20.98 4.08 8.65
C GLN A 84 21.83 2.84 8.41
N GLN A 85 21.99 2.01 9.45
CA GLN A 85 22.81 0.81 9.43
C GLN A 85 22.08 -0.36 10.10
N ILE A 86 22.54 -1.57 9.83
CA ILE A 86 22.06 -2.77 10.54
C ILE A 86 22.75 -2.87 11.89
N TRP A 87 21.94 -3.04 12.92
CA TRP A 87 22.36 -3.29 14.29
C TRP A 87 21.85 -4.66 14.75
N LEU A 88 22.59 -5.30 15.62
CA LEU A 88 22.22 -6.56 16.26
C LEU A 88 22.18 -6.36 17.78
N ALA A 89 21.22 -7.02 18.43
CA ALA A 89 21.20 -7.15 19.90
C ALA A 89 21.00 -8.62 20.28
N ASP A 90 21.58 -9.04 21.41
CA ASP A 90 21.32 -10.34 21.99
C ASP A 90 19.85 -10.38 22.46
N PHE A 91 19.17 -11.49 22.28
CA PHE A 91 17.78 -11.69 22.69
C PHE A 91 17.63 -12.94 23.53
N ASP A 92 16.98 -12.81 24.68
CA ASP A 92 16.62 -13.94 25.54
C ASP A 92 15.16 -14.34 25.33
N PRO A 93 14.87 -15.45 24.62
CA PRO A 93 13.51 -15.88 24.33
C PRO A 93 12.72 -16.33 25.58
N ALA A 94 13.39 -16.59 26.73
CA ALA A 94 12.69 -16.98 27.92
C ALA A 94 12.07 -15.78 28.65
N THR A 95 12.70 -14.61 28.56
CA THR A 95 12.27 -13.38 29.25
C THR A 95 11.78 -12.30 28.34
N GLY A 96 12.05 -12.40 27.04
CA GLY A 96 11.75 -11.35 26.05
C GLY A 96 12.65 -10.12 26.22
N SER A 97 13.86 -10.27 26.74
CA SER A 97 14.78 -9.15 26.94
C SER A 97 15.82 -9.08 25.82
N ALA A 98 16.12 -7.88 25.35
CA ALA A 98 17.23 -7.62 24.44
C ALA A 98 18.34 -6.85 25.15
N SER A 99 19.60 -7.06 24.74
CA SER A 99 20.78 -6.44 25.35
C SER A 99 21.94 -6.32 24.37
N ASN A 100 22.99 -5.59 24.75
CA ASN A 100 24.24 -5.49 24.02
C ASN A 100 24.11 -5.07 22.54
N PRO A 101 23.41 -3.96 22.21
CA PRO A 101 23.27 -3.54 20.83
C PRO A 101 24.63 -3.18 20.24
N LYS A 102 24.92 -3.72 19.05
CA LYS A 102 26.16 -3.47 18.31
C LYS A 102 25.88 -3.23 16.84
N LYS A 103 26.62 -2.29 16.27
CA LYS A 103 26.56 -2.00 14.83
C LYS A 103 27.20 -3.13 14.04
N LEU A 104 26.50 -3.63 13.03
CA LEU A 104 27.01 -4.67 12.13
C LEU A 104 27.59 -4.09 10.84
N THR A 105 26.89 -3.17 10.19
CA THR A 105 27.29 -2.59 8.92
C THR A 105 27.83 -1.17 9.08
N ALA A 106 28.69 -0.75 8.16
CA ALA A 106 29.21 0.60 8.06
C ALA A 106 29.31 1.04 6.60
N ILE A 107 28.33 0.64 5.79
CA ILE A 107 28.25 1.05 4.37
C ILE A 107 27.92 2.54 4.25
N SER A 108 28.61 3.25 3.37
CA SER A 108 28.49 4.70 3.21
C SER A 108 27.13 5.15 2.67
N THR A 109 26.46 4.26 1.95
CA THR A 109 25.18 4.50 1.27
C THR A 109 23.96 4.01 2.05
N GLU A 110 24.15 3.75 3.36
CA GLU A 110 23.11 3.26 4.25
C GLU A 110 22.61 1.84 3.94
N ALA A 111 21.96 1.21 4.88
CA ALA A 111 21.39 -0.12 4.75
C ALA A 111 19.88 -0.06 5.01
N ASP A 112 19.11 -0.77 4.19
CA ASP A 112 17.65 -0.85 4.31
C ASP A 112 17.16 -2.26 3.97
N ASN A 113 15.90 -2.58 4.31
CA ASN A 113 15.22 -3.82 3.95
C ASN A 113 16.05 -5.09 4.27
N ALA A 114 16.60 -5.17 5.49
CA ALA A 114 17.48 -6.24 5.91
C ALA A 114 16.71 -7.54 6.23
N GLN A 115 17.22 -8.70 5.79
CA GLN A 115 16.65 -10.02 6.08
C GLN A 115 17.74 -11.02 6.43
N TRP A 116 17.52 -11.82 7.45
CA TRP A 116 18.41 -12.91 7.83
C TRP A 116 18.46 -14.02 6.78
N THR A 117 19.63 -14.60 6.52
CA THR A 117 19.70 -15.93 5.92
C THR A 117 19.17 -16.98 6.90
N PRO A 118 18.46 -18.04 6.45
CA PRO A 118 17.89 -19.06 7.34
C PRO A 118 18.90 -19.77 8.24
N ASP A 119 20.18 -19.83 7.85
CA ASP A 119 21.26 -20.39 8.69
C ASP A 119 21.79 -19.40 9.74
N GLY A 120 21.28 -18.17 9.81
CA GLY A 120 21.67 -17.14 10.75
C GLY A 120 23.07 -16.56 10.58
N LYS A 121 23.80 -16.91 9.49
CA LYS A 121 25.20 -16.52 9.33
C LYS A 121 25.40 -15.24 8.54
N SER A 122 24.39 -14.83 7.78
CA SER A 122 24.45 -13.65 6.94
C SER A 122 23.12 -12.90 6.94
N ILE A 123 23.16 -11.67 6.45
CA ILE A 123 21.99 -10.82 6.25
C ILE A 123 22.07 -10.28 4.81
N VAL A 124 20.96 -10.38 4.08
CA VAL A 124 20.78 -9.72 2.78
C VAL A 124 20.03 -8.41 3.02
N PHE A 125 20.43 -7.35 2.36
CA PHE A 125 19.83 -6.02 2.53
C PHE A 125 19.95 -5.20 1.24
N THR A 126 19.28 -4.07 1.17
CA THR A 126 19.39 -3.12 0.06
C THR A 126 20.24 -1.91 0.44
N SER A 127 20.94 -1.35 -0.55
CA SER A 127 21.65 -0.07 -0.43
C SER A 127 21.69 0.63 -1.78
N ALA A 128 21.52 1.96 -1.79
CA ALA A 128 21.50 2.76 -3.01
C ALA A 128 22.92 3.22 -3.37
N VAL A 129 23.49 2.67 -4.44
CA VAL A 129 24.88 2.91 -4.87
C VAL A 129 24.94 3.55 -6.25
N TYR A 130 26.08 4.12 -6.61
CA TYR A 130 26.37 4.52 -7.99
C TYR A 130 26.82 3.30 -8.80
N PRO A 131 26.09 2.85 -9.82
CA PRO A 131 26.36 1.59 -10.53
C PRO A 131 27.71 1.54 -11.26
N ASP A 132 28.28 2.70 -11.55
CA ASP A 132 29.59 2.86 -12.18
C ASP A 132 30.77 2.86 -11.18
N CYS A 133 30.52 2.85 -9.87
CA CYS A 133 31.53 2.58 -8.87
C CYS A 133 31.92 1.09 -8.89
N PRO A 134 33.17 0.74 -8.51
CA PRO A 134 33.55 -0.66 -8.41
C PRO A 134 32.64 -1.47 -7.49
N ALA A 135 32.50 -2.77 -7.76
CA ALA A 135 31.75 -3.65 -6.87
C ALA A 135 32.37 -3.71 -5.46
N VAL A 136 31.53 -3.65 -4.43
CA VAL A 136 31.98 -3.89 -3.05
C VAL A 136 32.10 -5.39 -2.81
N THR A 137 33.28 -5.82 -2.39
CA THR A 137 33.54 -7.24 -2.06
C THR A 137 34.17 -7.36 -0.67
N PRO A 138 34.16 -8.54 -0.04
CA PRO A 138 34.82 -8.75 1.27
C PRO A 138 36.32 -8.39 1.28
N ALA A 139 36.97 -8.44 0.15
CA ALA A 139 38.38 -8.14 0.00
C ALA A 139 38.69 -6.72 -0.49
N ASP A 140 37.68 -6.01 -1.04
CA ASP A 140 37.86 -4.70 -1.65
C ASP A 140 36.68 -3.80 -1.42
N ALA A 141 36.86 -2.79 -0.57
CA ALA A 141 35.89 -1.75 -0.25
C ALA A 141 36.02 -0.49 -1.14
N SER A 142 36.76 -0.57 -2.24
CA SER A 142 36.98 0.61 -3.12
C SER A 142 35.67 1.18 -3.68
N GLY A 143 34.67 0.33 -3.89
CA GLY A 143 33.33 0.75 -4.32
C GLY A 143 32.62 1.59 -3.27
N ASP A 144 32.65 1.20 -2.01
CA ASP A 144 32.08 1.98 -0.92
C ASP A 144 32.76 3.34 -0.76
N LYS A 145 34.08 3.36 -0.88
CA LYS A 145 34.84 4.61 -0.92
C LYS A 145 34.44 5.51 -2.09
N CYS A 146 34.27 4.95 -3.27
CA CYS A 146 33.81 5.69 -4.47
C CYS A 146 32.44 6.32 -4.22
N ASN A 147 31.50 5.58 -3.65
CA ASN A 147 30.17 6.08 -3.29
C ASN A 147 30.27 7.24 -2.29
N ALA A 148 31.04 7.08 -1.22
CA ALA A 148 31.24 8.11 -0.20
C ALA A 148 31.85 9.40 -0.76
N GLU A 149 32.86 9.28 -1.64
CA GLU A 149 33.52 10.44 -2.28
C GLU A 149 32.55 11.18 -3.22
N ARG A 150 31.71 10.49 -3.97
CA ARG A 150 30.70 11.08 -4.85
C ARG A 150 29.61 11.80 -4.05
N ASP A 151 29.10 11.18 -2.98
CA ASP A 151 28.12 11.81 -2.08
C ASP A 151 28.69 13.06 -1.42
N ALA A 152 29.95 13.01 -0.95
CA ALA A 152 30.62 14.17 -0.36
C ALA A 152 30.81 15.30 -1.40
N ALA A 153 31.15 14.97 -2.63
CA ALA A 153 31.30 15.93 -3.72
C ALA A 153 29.96 16.59 -4.08
N ALA A 154 28.89 15.80 -4.15
CA ALA A 154 27.53 16.28 -4.42
C ALA A 154 27.05 17.21 -3.30
N ALA A 155 27.27 16.86 -2.04
CA ALA A 155 26.91 17.68 -0.88
C ALA A 155 27.69 19.00 -0.83
N ALA A 156 28.97 18.98 -1.16
CA ALA A 156 29.84 20.15 -1.18
C ALA A 156 29.57 21.09 -2.37
N SER A 157 28.91 20.59 -3.42
CA SER A 157 28.65 21.39 -4.63
C SER A 157 27.69 22.56 -4.34
N LYS A 158 28.06 23.73 -4.82
CA LYS A 158 27.20 24.93 -4.82
C LYS A 158 26.23 24.94 -5.99
N VAL A 159 26.49 24.14 -7.03
CA VAL A 159 25.59 23.95 -8.17
C VAL A 159 24.51 22.95 -7.76
N LYS A 160 23.25 23.35 -7.85
CA LYS A 160 22.10 22.52 -7.54
C LYS A 160 21.32 22.08 -8.78
N ALA A 161 21.83 22.45 -9.97
CA ALA A 161 21.26 22.00 -11.23
C ALA A 161 21.50 20.49 -11.40
N GLN A 162 20.50 19.81 -11.94
CA GLN A 162 20.55 18.39 -12.28
C GLN A 162 20.39 18.24 -13.79
N ILE A 163 21.00 17.22 -14.37
CA ILE A 163 20.91 16.91 -15.79
C ILE A 163 20.34 15.51 -15.91
N PHE A 164 19.21 15.37 -16.59
CA PHE A 164 18.54 14.10 -16.82
C PHE A 164 18.62 13.76 -18.31
N THR A 165 18.89 12.52 -18.62
CA THR A 165 19.04 12.01 -20.00
C THR A 165 18.09 10.87 -20.32
N HIS A 166 17.34 10.39 -19.32
CA HIS A 166 16.38 9.29 -19.43
C HIS A 166 15.25 9.46 -18.39
N LEU A 167 14.18 8.74 -18.58
CA LEU A 167 13.14 8.51 -17.58
C LEU A 167 13.59 7.30 -16.71
N LEU A 168 13.22 7.18 -15.46
CA LEU A 168 12.39 7.96 -14.58
C LEU A 168 13.30 8.93 -13.80
N TYR A 169 13.15 10.24 -13.95
CA TYR A 169 14.03 11.22 -13.25
C TYR A 169 13.42 11.74 -11.94
N ARG A 170 12.15 11.43 -11.67
CA ARG A 170 11.47 11.73 -10.41
C ARG A 170 10.45 10.64 -10.11
N HIS A 171 10.11 10.46 -8.85
CA HIS A 171 9.14 9.49 -8.39
C HIS A 171 8.43 10.01 -7.15
N TRP A 172 7.12 9.87 -7.12
CA TRP A 172 6.24 10.22 -6.02
C TRP A 172 6.36 11.69 -5.56
N ASP A 173 7.36 12.03 -4.71
CA ASP A 173 7.60 13.36 -4.13
C ASP A 173 9.06 13.81 -4.19
N HIS A 174 9.92 13.05 -4.86
CA HIS A 174 11.35 13.34 -4.94
C HIS A 174 11.92 13.10 -6.35
N TYR A 175 13.08 13.71 -6.61
CA TYR A 175 13.86 13.44 -7.81
C TYR A 175 14.74 12.22 -7.58
N THR A 176 14.78 11.32 -8.56
CA THR A 176 15.72 10.20 -8.56
C THR A 176 17.11 10.72 -8.91
N HIS A 177 18.11 10.22 -8.20
CA HIS A 177 19.51 10.53 -8.47
C HIS A 177 20.17 9.41 -9.30
N ASP A 178 21.47 9.53 -9.56
CA ASP A 178 22.25 8.53 -10.31
C ASP A 178 22.49 7.22 -9.53
N LYS A 179 22.03 7.13 -8.31
CA LYS A 179 22.09 5.91 -7.49
C LYS A 179 21.00 4.94 -7.88
N ARG A 180 21.31 3.65 -7.71
CA ARG A 180 20.36 2.55 -7.88
C ARG A 180 20.41 1.64 -6.66
N SER A 181 19.27 1.08 -6.32
CA SER A 181 19.16 0.07 -5.26
C SER A 181 19.86 -1.20 -5.72
N HIS A 182 20.83 -1.67 -4.93
CA HIS A 182 21.49 -2.96 -5.12
C HIS A 182 21.21 -3.86 -3.93
N LEU A 183 21.24 -5.17 -4.16
CA LEU A 183 21.22 -6.19 -3.12
C LEU A 183 22.63 -6.43 -2.59
N PHE A 184 22.77 -6.43 -1.27
CA PHE A 184 24.00 -6.70 -0.58
C PHE A 184 23.86 -7.90 0.36
N LEU A 185 24.96 -8.57 0.61
CA LEU A 185 25.08 -9.59 1.65
C LEU A 185 26.16 -9.17 2.63
N THR A 186 25.86 -9.27 3.92
CA THR A 186 26.86 -9.11 4.98
C THR A 186 26.94 -10.36 5.85
N THR A 187 28.14 -10.71 6.32
CA THR A 187 28.31 -11.81 7.28
C THR A 187 28.17 -11.30 8.71
N VAL A 188 27.43 -12.02 9.53
CA VAL A 188 27.18 -11.66 10.93
C VAL A 188 28.48 -11.62 11.76
N GLU A 189 29.41 -12.52 11.48
CA GLU A 189 30.67 -12.65 12.23
C GLU A 189 31.59 -11.44 12.01
N SER A 190 31.73 -10.95 10.78
CA SER A 190 32.74 -9.95 10.43
C SER A 190 32.20 -8.63 9.89
N GLY A 191 30.90 -8.54 9.55
CA GLY A 191 30.34 -7.39 8.85
C GLY A 191 30.85 -7.20 7.42
N ALA A 192 31.52 -8.21 6.84
CA ALA A 192 32.06 -8.13 5.50
C ALA A 192 30.95 -8.01 4.45
N LEU A 193 31.08 -7.05 3.53
CA LEU A 193 30.06 -6.69 2.56
C LEU A 193 30.34 -7.33 1.20
N ARG A 194 29.29 -7.76 0.50
CA ARG A 194 29.35 -8.21 -0.90
C ARG A 194 28.15 -7.64 -1.66
N ASP A 195 28.38 -6.87 -2.71
CA ASP A 195 27.38 -6.49 -3.69
C ASP A 195 26.97 -7.72 -4.50
N LEU A 196 25.69 -8.03 -4.53
CA LEU A 196 25.09 -9.18 -5.24
C LEU A 196 24.63 -8.83 -6.65
N THR A 197 24.44 -7.55 -6.94
CA THR A 197 23.98 -7.03 -8.24
C THR A 197 24.94 -5.96 -8.77
N PRO A 198 26.25 -6.24 -8.81
CA PRO A 198 27.26 -5.24 -9.13
C PRO A 198 27.12 -4.72 -10.57
N ASN A 199 27.32 -3.42 -10.74
CA ASN A 199 27.22 -2.68 -12.00
C ASN A 199 25.84 -2.76 -12.69
N ASP A 200 24.78 -3.13 -11.97
CA ASP A 200 23.45 -3.07 -12.55
C ASP A 200 22.97 -1.59 -12.59
N PRO A 201 22.62 -1.07 -13.78
CA PRO A 201 22.15 0.30 -13.92
C PRO A 201 20.68 0.50 -13.47
N ARG A 202 20.02 -0.56 -12.97
CA ARG A 202 18.61 -0.59 -12.55
C ARG A 202 18.49 -0.73 -11.05
N ASP A 203 17.33 -0.42 -10.54
CA ASP A 203 16.99 -0.69 -9.14
C ASP A 203 16.65 -2.17 -8.93
N VAL A 204 17.33 -2.83 -8.01
CA VAL A 204 17.12 -4.23 -7.62
C VAL A 204 16.94 -4.30 -6.10
N PRO A 205 15.72 -4.55 -5.58
CA PRO A 205 14.43 -4.61 -6.27
C PRO A 205 13.96 -3.25 -6.83
N PRO A 206 13.07 -3.25 -7.84
CA PRO A 206 12.51 -2.02 -8.36
C PRO A 206 11.55 -1.37 -7.36
N PHE A 207 11.57 -0.03 -7.26
CA PHE A 207 10.73 0.72 -6.33
C PHE A 207 9.43 1.26 -6.96
N SER A 208 9.37 1.31 -8.28
CA SER A 208 8.42 2.15 -9.01
C SER A 208 6.97 1.65 -9.07
N LEU A 209 6.71 0.38 -8.77
CA LEU A 209 5.41 -0.22 -9.09
C LEU A 209 4.53 -0.56 -7.88
N GLY A 210 4.85 -0.04 -6.67
CA GLY A 210 4.02 -0.24 -5.48
C GLY A 210 3.80 -1.72 -5.07
N GLY A 211 4.34 -2.65 -5.82
CA GLY A 211 4.18 -4.08 -5.62
C GLY A 211 5.06 -4.67 -4.53
N GLY A 212 5.79 -3.82 -3.78
CA GLY A 212 6.71 -4.28 -2.76
C GLY A 212 7.70 -5.27 -3.34
N GLY A 213 8.63 -4.77 -4.17
CA GLY A 213 9.71 -5.60 -4.73
C GLY A 213 10.43 -6.28 -3.60
N GLY A 214 10.19 -7.55 -3.42
CA GLY A 214 10.82 -8.33 -2.37
C GLY A 214 11.98 -9.14 -2.92
N PHE A 215 12.71 -9.69 -1.98
CA PHE A 215 13.61 -10.80 -2.22
C PHE A 215 13.36 -11.87 -1.14
N ALA A 216 13.78 -13.08 -1.40
CA ALA A 216 13.68 -14.18 -0.46
C ALA A 216 14.92 -15.07 -0.55
N ILE A 217 15.32 -15.64 0.57
CA ILE A 217 16.47 -16.53 0.67
C ILE A 217 15.96 -17.96 0.80
N SER A 218 16.57 -18.90 0.03
CA SER A 218 16.20 -20.31 0.12
C SER A 218 16.47 -20.88 1.51
N PRO A 219 15.70 -21.88 1.99
CA PRO A 219 15.85 -22.46 3.32
C PRO A 219 17.25 -23.02 3.62
N ASP A 220 17.99 -23.42 2.58
CA ASP A 220 19.39 -23.88 2.70
C ASP A 220 20.41 -22.75 2.63
N SER A 221 19.98 -21.48 2.57
CA SER A 221 20.78 -20.25 2.50
C SER A 221 21.71 -20.16 1.29
N LYS A 222 21.45 -20.92 0.20
CA LYS A 222 22.33 -20.98 -0.97
C LYS A 222 21.83 -20.19 -2.17
N GLU A 223 20.58 -19.84 -2.23
CA GLU A 223 19.97 -19.15 -3.36
C GLU A 223 19.16 -17.94 -2.89
N LEU A 224 19.25 -16.86 -3.62
CA LEU A 224 18.43 -15.65 -3.46
C LEU A 224 17.45 -15.57 -4.62
N ALA A 225 16.16 -15.41 -4.34
CA ALA A 225 15.18 -14.99 -5.32
C ALA A 225 14.88 -13.50 -5.14
N PHE A 226 14.74 -12.76 -6.25
CA PHE A 226 14.47 -11.33 -6.20
C PHE A 226 13.71 -10.85 -7.44
N THR A 227 13.11 -9.68 -7.32
CA THR A 227 12.40 -8.99 -8.41
C THR A 227 13.33 -8.00 -9.10
N GLU A 228 13.28 -7.96 -10.44
CA GLU A 228 13.99 -6.99 -11.26
C GLU A 228 13.17 -6.59 -12.48
N ASN A 229 13.19 -5.29 -12.84
CA ASN A 229 12.62 -4.78 -14.08
C ASN A 229 13.74 -4.59 -15.11
N LEU A 230 13.66 -5.34 -16.22
CA LEU A 230 14.67 -5.31 -17.29
C LEU A 230 14.37 -4.29 -18.39
N ASP A 231 13.23 -3.60 -18.33
CA ASP A 231 12.88 -2.66 -19.37
C ASP A 231 13.78 -1.42 -19.30
N GLU A 232 14.09 -0.88 -20.46
CA GLU A 232 15.00 0.26 -20.63
C GLU A 232 14.40 1.54 -20.03
N GLU A 233 13.07 1.69 -20.13
CA GLU A 233 12.33 2.86 -19.67
C GLU A 233 11.32 2.47 -18.58
N PRO A 234 11.71 2.46 -17.30
CA PRO A 234 10.81 2.08 -16.20
C PRO A 234 9.54 2.93 -16.11
N ALA A 235 9.57 4.19 -16.53
CA ALA A 235 8.44 5.11 -16.48
C ALA A 235 7.25 4.74 -17.39
N ILE A 236 7.45 3.81 -18.31
CA ILE A 236 6.40 3.30 -19.23
C ILE A 236 6.16 1.81 -19.07
N SER A 237 6.70 1.19 -18.02
CA SER A 237 6.69 -0.26 -17.84
C SER A 237 6.18 -0.69 -16.47
N THR A 238 5.29 -1.68 -16.48
CA THR A 238 4.92 -2.45 -15.27
C THR A 238 5.59 -3.82 -15.25
N SER A 239 6.48 -4.10 -16.18
CA SER A 239 7.16 -5.39 -16.30
C SER A 239 8.15 -5.56 -15.16
N ALA A 240 8.01 -6.63 -14.41
CA ALA A 240 8.95 -7.05 -13.38
C ALA A 240 9.06 -8.57 -13.40
N SER A 241 10.24 -9.10 -13.17
CA SER A 241 10.52 -10.54 -13.30
C SER A 241 11.20 -11.09 -12.06
N ILE A 242 10.92 -12.34 -11.73
CA ILE A 242 11.61 -13.06 -10.65
C ILE A 242 12.88 -13.70 -11.22
N PHE A 243 13.99 -13.42 -10.55
CA PHE A 243 15.30 -14.02 -10.79
C PHE A 243 15.74 -14.83 -9.59
N THR A 244 16.63 -15.80 -9.82
CA THR A 244 17.36 -16.50 -8.76
C THR A 244 18.86 -16.35 -8.95
N LEU A 245 19.61 -16.27 -7.84
CA LEU A 245 21.07 -16.10 -7.80
C LEU A 245 21.68 -17.10 -6.80
N ASP A 246 22.68 -17.86 -7.24
CA ASP A 246 23.46 -18.74 -6.37
C ASP A 246 24.41 -17.91 -5.48
N LEU A 247 24.13 -17.87 -4.19
CA LEU A 247 24.91 -17.14 -3.19
C LEU A 247 26.27 -17.79 -2.89
N THR A 248 26.43 -19.07 -3.21
CA THR A 248 27.65 -19.84 -2.92
C THR A 248 28.75 -19.59 -3.97
N ASN A 249 28.36 -19.11 -5.16
CA ASN A 249 29.27 -18.81 -6.24
C ASN A 249 29.34 -17.30 -6.50
N PRO A 250 30.43 -16.62 -6.13
CA PRO A 250 30.58 -15.18 -6.37
C PRO A 250 30.51 -14.73 -7.83
N ALA A 251 30.74 -15.68 -8.78
CA ALA A 251 30.67 -15.42 -10.21
C ALA A 251 29.34 -15.82 -10.84
N ALA A 252 28.35 -16.27 -10.03
CA ALA A 252 27.04 -16.60 -10.52
C ALA A 252 26.34 -15.37 -11.13
N LYS A 253 25.53 -15.63 -12.15
CA LYS A 253 24.68 -14.62 -12.75
C LYS A 253 23.22 -14.91 -12.41
N PRO A 254 22.37 -13.89 -12.26
CA PRO A 254 20.94 -14.08 -12.08
C PRO A 254 20.31 -14.91 -13.21
N VAL A 255 19.38 -15.79 -12.84
CA VAL A 255 18.61 -16.63 -13.77
C VAL A 255 17.14 -16.27 -13.64
N LYS A 256 16.52 -15.82 -14.75
CA LYS A 256 15.09 -15.51 -14.78
C LYS A 256 14.26 -16.79 -14.67
N VAL A 257 13.27 -16.80 -13.77
CA VAL A 257 12.37 -17.94 -13.54
C VAL A 257 10.90 -17.63 -13.87
N SER A 258 10.46 -16.38 -13.76
CA SER A 258 9.10 -15.99 -14.14
C SER A 258 8.94 -15.91 -15.66
N THR A 259 7.72 -16.18 -16.15
CA THR A 259 7.41 -16.20 -17.59
C THR A 259 6.32 -15.21 -17.99
N SER A 260 5.62 -14.62 -17.02
CA SER A 260 4.61 -13.61 -17.27
C SER A 260 5.23 -12.33 -17.84
N LYS A 261 4.45 -11.60 -18.66
CA LYS A 261 4.86 -10.31 -19.23
C LYS A 261 4.54 -9.13 -18.31
N GLY A 262 3.59 -9.28 -17.39
CA GLY A 262 3.25 -8.28 -16.38
C GLY A 262 4.20 -8.33 -15.17
N GLY A 263 3.81 -7.67 -14.10
CA GLY A 263 4.58 -7.61 -12.86
C GLY A 263 4.63 -8.96 -12.13
N ASN A 264 5.78 -9.31 -11.58
CA ASN A 264 6.01 -10.48 -10.75
C ASN A 264 6.75 -10.05 -9.48
N PHE A 265 6.13 -10.25 -8.30
CA PHE A 265 6.57 -9.64 -7.04
C PHE A 265 6.51 -10.62 -5.87
N ASN A 266 7.20 -10.27 -4.78
CA ASN A 266 7.15 -10.96 -3.50
C ASN A 266 7.46 -12.46 -3.63
N PRO A 267 8.65 -12.85 -4.10
CA PRO A 267 9.04 -14.25 -4.12
C PRO A 267 9.12 -14.82 -2.71
N ALA A 268 8.70 -16.07 -2.51
CA ALA A 268 8.84 -16.78 -1.24
C ALA A 268 9.07 -18.28 -1.49
N TYR A 269 10.11 -18.84 -0.87
CA TYR A 269 10.39 -20.26 -0.93
C TYR A 269 9.49 -21.06 0.01
N SER A 270 9.11 -22.27 -0.41
CA SER A 270 8.50 -23.23 0.51
C SER A 270 9.50 -23.62 1.61
N PRO A 271 9.02 -23.99 2.83
CA PRO A 271 9.91 -24.36 3.94
C PRO A 271 10.89 -25.50 3.64
N ASP A 272 10.55 -26.42 2.75
CA ASP A 272 11.43 -27.50 2.29
C ASP A 272 12.33 -27.11 1.10
N GLY A 273 12.19 -25.86 0.62
CA GLY A 273 12.96 -25.35 -0.52
C GLY A 273 12.63 -25.95 -1.88
N LYS A 274 11.56 -26.71 -1.99
CA LYS A 274 11.18 -27.40 -3.23
C LYS A 274 10.48 -26.50 -4.22
N TYR A 275 9.73 -25.53 -3.72
CA TYR A 275 8.96 -24.58 -4.49
C TYR A 275 9.41 -23.15 -4.25
N LEU A 276 9.16 -22.31 -5.27
CA LEU A 276 9.21 -20.85 -5.18
C LEU A 276 7.85 -20.32 -5.62
N ALA A 277 7.19 -19.54 -4.80
CA ALA A 277 5.93 -18.87 -5.11
C ALA A 277 6.13 -17.38 -5.26
N TRP A 278 5.25 -16.71 -6.02
CA TRP A 278 5.22 -15.25 -6.16
C TRP A 278 3.85 -14.76 -6.64
N ARG A 279 3.60 -13.46 -6.44
CA ARG A 279 2.43 -12.77 -7.00
C ARG A 279 2.73 -12.36 -8.44
N SER A 280 1.78 -12.56 -9.36
CA SER A 280 2.02 -12.36 -10.79
C SER A 280 0.84 -11.72 -11.49
N GLN A 281 1.10 -10.70 -12.27
CA GLN A 281 0.19 -10.11 -13.24
C GLN A 281 0.46 -10.65 -14.64
N GLU A 282 -0.53 -10.62 -15.52
CA GLU A 282 -0.42 -11.14 -16.89
C GLU A 282 -0.15 -10.05 -17.91
N ARG A 283 -0.82 -8.89 -17.75
CA ARG A 283 -0.84 -7.81 -18.73
C ARG A 283 0.27 -6.79 -18.43
N ALA A 284 1.22 -6.65 -19.37
CA ALA A 284 2.21 -5.60 -19.30
C ALA A 284 1.58 -4.22 -19.51
N GLY A 285 2.09 -3.20 -18.83
CA GLY A 285 1.58 -1.82 -18.89
C GLY A 285 0.32 -1.57 -18.06
N TYR A 286 -0.19 -2.58 -17.36
CA TYR A 286 -1.37 -2.45 -16.51
C TYR A 286 -1.08 -2.83 -15.06
N GLU A 287 -0.85 -1.85 -14.21
CA GLU A 287 -0.52 -2.07 -12.81
C GLU A 287 -1.69 -2.65 -11.99
N SER A 288 -2.92 -2.43 -12.44
CA SER A 288 -4.13 -2.93 -11.80
C SER A 288 -4.65 -4.24 -12.41
N ASP A 289 -3.77 -4.99 -13.08
CA ASP A 289 -4.08 -6.36 -13.48
C ASP A 289 -4.15 -7.29 -12.27
N LYS A 290 -4.97 -8.33 -12.39
CA LYS A 290 -5.18 -9.31 -11.31
C LYS A 290 -3.86 -9.94 -10.84
N PHE A 291 -3.57 -9.86 -9.56
CA PHE A 291 -2.49 -10.61 -8.94
C PHE A 291 -2.88 -12.07 -8.73
N ARG A 292 -2.22 -12.96 -9.46
CA ARG A 292 -2.32 -14.42 -9.35
C ARG A 292 -1.24 -14.94 -8.39
N LEU A 293 -1.46 -16.11 -7.80
CA LEU A 293 -0.45 -16.82 -7.01
C LEU A 293 0.22 -17.89 -7.88
N MET A 294 1.46 -17.66 -8.28
CA MET A 294 2.24 -18.58 -9.10
C MET A 294 3.12 -19.47 -8.24
N LEU A 295 3.26 -20.72 -8.65
CA LEU A 295 4.12 -21.72 -8.02
C LEU A 295 5.10 -22.31 -9.05
N TYR A 296 6.37 -22.19 -8.77
CA TYR A 296 7.48 -22.77 -9.54
C TYR A 296 8.05 -24.00 -8.83
N ASP A 297 8.00 -25.16 -9.48
CA ASP A 297 8.69 -26.36 -9.04
C ASP A 297 10.15 -26.29 -9.48
N ARG A 298 11.06 -26.18 -8.52
CA ARG A 298 12.49 -25.98 -8.77
C ARG A 298 13.17 -27.22 -9.36
N ALA A 299 12.65 -28.41 -9.12
CA ALA A 299 13.22 -29.67 -9.62
C ALA A 299 12.92 -29.89 -11.10
N VAL A 300 11.64 -29.69 -11.48
CA VAL A 300 11.20 -29.91 -12.88
C VAL A 300 11.14 -28.62 -13.70
N LYS A 301 11.36 -27.46 -13.06
CA LYS A 301 11.40 -26.11 -13.69
C LYS A 301 10.11 -25.74 -14.42
N THR A 302 8.98 -26.03 -13.81
CA THR A 302 7.67 -25.70 -14.35
C THR A 302 6.93 -24.74 -13.42
N THR A 303 6.18 -23.81 -14.01
CA THR A 303 5.36 -22.83 -13.27
C THR A 303 3.89 -23.11 -13.52
N ARG A 304 3.06 -22.94 -12.48
CA ARG A 304 1.60 -23.02 -12.58
C ARG A 304 0.92 -21.94 -11.74
N ASP A 305 -0.26 -21.51 -12.15
CA ASP A 305 -1.18 -20.71 -11.34
C ASP A 305 -1.88 -21.65 -10.33
N LEU A 306 -1.83 -21.31 -9.04
CA LEU A 306 -2.49 -22.08 -7.98
C LEU A 306 -3.99 -21.81 -7.91
N LEU A 307 -4.44 -20.65 -8.41
CA LEU A 307 -5.79 -20.13 -8.21
C LEU A 307 -6.44 -19.69 -9.53
N PRO A 308 -6.45 -20.54 -10.60
CA PRO A 308 -6.86 -20.11 -11.95
C PRO A 308 -8.32 -19.68 -12.06
N LYS A 309 -9.19 -20.15 -11.14
CA LYS A 309 -10.63 -19.81 -11.10
C LYS A 309 -10.98 -18.73 -10.07
N PHE A 310 -10.00 -18.26 -9.28
CA PHE A 310 -10.22 -17.25 -8.26
C PHE A 310 -10.18 -15.86 -8.87
N ASP A 311 -11.31 -15.14 -8.83
CA ASP A 311 -11.46 -13.83 -9.43
C ASP A 311 -11.33 -12.70 -8.41
N ARG A 312 -10.23 -12.72 -7.64
CA ARG A 312 -9.79 -11.68 -6.73
C ARG A 312 -8.27 -11.52 -6.86
N TRP A 313 -7.74 -10.43 -6.37
CA TRP A 313 -6.29 -10.27 -6.25
C TRP A 313 -5.79 -11.04 -5.04
N VAL A 314 -4.66 -11.68 -5.18
CA VAL A 314 -3.87 -12.14 -4.04
C VAL A 314 -3.04 -10.94 -3.57
N ASP A 315 -3.43 -10.36 -2.44
CA ASP A 315 -2.80 -9.13 -1.93
C ASP A 315 -1.49 -9.45 -1.19
N GLU A 316 -1.48 -10.55 -0.46
CA GLU A 316 -0.34 -11.04 0.31
C GLU A 316 -0.43 -12.57 0.46
N PHE A 317 0.69 -13.24 0.68
CA PHE A 317 0.70 -14.67 0.99
C PHE A 317 1.88 -15.06 1.87
N ALA A 318 1.70 -16.16 2.65
CA ALA A 318 2.73 -16.75 3.49
C ALA A 318 2.64 -18.29 3.50
N TRP A 319 3.78 -18.94 3.51
CA TRP A 319 3.87 -20.38 3.71
C TRP A 319 3.62 -20.75 5.18
N ALA A 320 2.96 -21.89 5.42
CA ALA A 320 2.94 -22.49 6.74
C ALA A 320 4.33 -23.06 7.07
N PRO A 321 5.02 -22.61 8.13
CA PRO A 321 6.39 -23.06 8.41
C PRO A 321 6.52 -24.57 8.63
N SER A 322 5.48 -25.19 9.17
CA SER A 322 5.43 -26.63 9.48
C SER A 322 4.87 -27.51 8.35
N ASP A 323 4.35 -26.92 7.26
CA ASP A 323 3.77 -27.66 6.15
C ASP A 323 4.11 -27.04 4.80
N PRO A 324 5.08 -27.61 4.03
CA PRO A 324 5.50 -27.06 2.76
C PRO A 324 4.45 -27.14 1.63
N ASN A 325 3.29 -27.74 1.90
CA ASN A 325 2.19 -27.82 0.95
C ASN A 325 1.06 -26.81 1.26
N LEU A 326 1.21 -26.00 2.30
CA LEU A 326 0.15 -25.09 2.74
C LEU A 326 0.60 -23.62 2.60
N ILE A 327 -0.18 -22.86 1.82
CA ILE A 327 -0.05 -21.43 1.67
C ILE A 327 -1.32 -20.75 2.17
N TYR A 328 -1.16 -19.74 3.00
CA TYR A 328 -2.20 -18.79 3.36
C TYR A 328 -2.04 -17.54 2.52
N PHE A 329 -3.14 -16.89 2.18
CA PHE A 329 -3.08 -15.61 1.48
C PHE A 329 -4.26 -14.72 1.86
N ALA A 330 -4.05 -13.41 1.75
CA ALA A 330 -5.06 -12.40 1.89
C ALA A 330 -5.57 -11.98 0.51
N ALA A 331 -6.86 -11.68 0.44
CA ALA A 331 -7.51 -11.16 -0.76
C ALA A 331 -8.70 -10.28 -0.39
N GLY A 332 -8.87 -9.17 -1.10
CA GLY A 332 -10.04 -8.32 -0.94
C GLY A 332 -11.31 -9.04 -1.40
N ASP A 333 -12.30 -9.10 -0.51
CA ASP A 333 -13.62 -9.63 -0.81
C ASP A 333 -14.70 -8.68 -0.25
N PRO A 334 -15.66 -8.23 -1.06
CA PRO A 334 -16.71 -7.31 -0.62
C PRO A 334 -17.71 -7.93 0.35
N GLY A 335 -17.49 -9.15 0.83
CA GLY A 335 -18.41 -9.87 1.65
C GLY A 335 -19.63 -10.33 0.86
N GLY A 336 -19.50 -11.38 0.09
CA GLY A 336 -20.65 -12.18 -0.30
C GLY A 336 -21.34 -12.76 0.93
N GLU A 337 -22.46 -13.46 0.76
CA GLU A 337 -23.29 -14.03 1.83
C GLU A 337 -22.55 -14.91 2.86
N TYR A 338 -21.24 -15.14 2.67
CA TYR A 338 -20.42 -16.04 3.46
C TYR A 338 -19.23 -15.41 4.18
N PHE A 339 -18.96 -14.09 4.03
CA PHE A 339 -17.80 -13.43 4.63
C PHE A 339 -18.16 -12.15 5.36
N PHE A 340 -17.54 -11.98 6.52
CA PHE A 340 -17.79 -10.99 7.54
C PHE A 340 -17.49 -9.58 7.07
N GLY A 341 -18.47 -8.73 7.18
CA GLY A 341 -18.34 -7.30 7.00
C GLY A 341 -18.50 -6.81 5.56
N PRO A 342 -18.66 -5.53 5.40
CA PRO A 342 -19.03 -4.91 4.13
C PRO A 342 -17.95 -4.91 3.08
N TYR A 343 -16.71 -4.90 3.46
CA TYR A 343 -15.50 -5.08 2.63
C TYR A 343 -14.40 -5.52 3.57
N ALA A 344 -14.02 -6.77 3.51
CA ALA A 344 -13.03 -7.34 4.41
C ALA A 344 -11.97 -8.10 3.61
N THR A 345 -10.73 -8.00 4.06
CA THR A 345 -9.68 -8.91 3.62
C THR A 345 -9.96 -10.28 4.21
N ALA A 346 -10.18 -11.28 3.37
CA ALA A 346 -10.33 -12.65 3.81
C ALA A 346 -8.97 -13.37 3.80
N VAL A 347 -8.73 -14.23 4.78
CA VAL A 347 -7.56 -15.08 4.81
C VAL A 347 -7.94 -16.47 4.26
N TYR A 348 -7.24 -16.91 3.24
CA TYR A 348 -7.51 -18.17 2.56
C TYR A 348 -6.35 -19.15 2.74
N ALA A 349 -6.64 -20.43 2.74
CA ALA A 349 -5.65 -21.48 2.72
C ALA A 349 -5.74 -22.29 1.44
N SER A 350 -4.62 -22.48 0.75
CA SER A 350 -4.54 -23.34 -0.43
C SER A 350 -3.46 -24.40 -0.24
N ALA A 351 -3.81 -25.66 -0.50
CA ALA A 351 -2.83 -26.75 -0.47
C ALA A 351 -1.95 -26.71 -1.72
N GLY A 352 -0.69 -26.32 -1.56
CA GLY A 352 0.31 -26.37 -2.62
C GLY A 352 0.77 -27.81 -2.86
N GLY A 353 0.57 -28.33 -4.07
CA GLY A 353 1.27 -29.52 -4.53
C GLY A 353 0.59 -30.89 -4.44
N ARG A 354 -0.63 -31.01 -3.95
CA ARG A 354 -1.41 -32.26 -4.09
C ARG A 354 -2.54 -32.08 -5.10
N ASP A 355 -2.56 -33.01 -6.06
CA ASP A 355 -3.71 -33.23 -6.93
C ASP A 355 -4.83 -33.86 -6.07
N HIS A 356 -5.66 -33.05 -5.43
CA HIS A 356 -6.83 -33.57 -4.71
C HIS A 356 -7.99 -33.75 -5.68
N SER A 357 -7.99 -34.86 -6.39
CA SER A 357 -9.02 -35.24 -7.35
C SER A 357 -10.31 -35.80 -6.73
N GLU A 358 -10.50 -35.73 -5.42
CA GLU A 358 -11.75 -36.21 -4.80
C GLU A 358 -12.29 -35.18 -3.80
N GLY A 359 -13.26 -34.37 -4.24
CA GLY A 359 -14.21 -33.68 -3.36
C GLY A 359 -14.00 -32.19 -3.11
N ALA A 360 -12.90 -31.57 -3.56
CA ALA A 360 -12.77 -30.11 -3.58
C ALA A 360 -13.28 -29.56 -4.92
N THR A 361 -14.02 -28.46 -4.90
CA THR A 361 -14.34 -27.69 -6.11
C THR A 361 -13.03 -27.24 -6.72
N GLU A 362 -12.59 -27.91 -7.79
CA GLU A 362 -11.30 -27.67 -8.45
C GLU A 362 -10.98 -26.19 -8.60
N GLY A 363 -9.89 -25.74 -7.98
CA GLY A 363 -9.29 -24.41 -8.20
C GLY A 363 -9.94 -23.23 -7.48
N LEU A 364 -10.77 -23.47 -6.46
CA LEU A 364 -11.20 -22.42 -5.54
C LEU A 364 -10.53 -22.61 -4.16
N PRO A 365 -10.02 -21.55 -3.53
CA PRO A 365 -9.48 -21.64 -2.19
C PRO A 365 -10.58 -21.95 -1.18
N GLN A 366 -10.22 -22.61 -0.08
CA GLN A 366 -11.11 -22.66 1.08
C GLN A 366 -10.94 -21.34 1.84
N ALA A 367 -12.01 -20.58 1.93
CA ALA A 367 -12.04 -19.42 2.80
C ALA A 367 -11.94 -19.88 4.26
N VAL A 368 -11.09 -19.23 5.01
CA VAL A 368 -11.02 -19.32 6.45
C VAL A 368 -11.97 -18.25 6.99
N GLU A 369 -13.09 -18.64 7.57
CA GLU A 369 -13.96 -17.71 8.28
C GLU A 369 -13.20 -17.25 9.54
N THR A 370 -12.51 -16.14 9.44
CA THR A 370 -11.64 -15.66 10.51
C THR A 370 -12.36 -14.82 11.53
N GLY A 371 -13.47 -14.18 11.16
CA GLY A 371 -14.09 -13.14 11.96
C GLY A 371 -13.17 -11.93 12.20
N LEU A 372 -12.08 -11.81 11.44
CA LEU A 372 -11.16 -10.67 11.48
C LEU A 372 -11.92 -9.40 11.11
N PRO A 373 -11.69 -8.29 11.82
CA PRO A 373 -12.37 -7.03 11.50
C PRO A 373 -11.76 -6.40 10.24
N GLY A 374 -12.60 -5.90 9.36
CA GLY A 374 -12.23 -4.96 8.32
C GLY A 374 -11.14 -5.44 7.36
N GLU A 375 -10.09 -4.64 7.20
CA GLU A 375 -8.94 -4.92 6.34
C GLU A 375 -7.75 -5.44 7.12
N CYS A 376 -7.11 -6.50 6.59
CA CYS A 376 -5.95 -7.15 7.21
C CYS A 376 -4.75 -7.21 6.25
N SER A 377 -3.55 -7.09 6.82
CA SER A 377 -2.25 -7.15 6.14
C SER A 377 -1.17 -7.71 7.08
N ASP A 378 0.08 -7.77 6.61
CA ASP A 378 1.24 -8.23 7.38
C ASP A 378 1.01 -9.61 7.98
N LEU A 379 0.80 -10.58 7.08
CA LEU A 379 0.39 -11.95 7.41
C LEU A 379 1.58 -12.80 7.86
N HIS A 380 1.55 -13.24 9.10
CA HIS A 380 2.46 -14.24 9.67
C HIS A 380 1.72 -15.55 9.94
N ILE A 381 2.42 -16.68 9.82
CA ILE A 381 1.86 -17.97 10.16
C ILE A 381 2.68 -18.60 11.31
N ILE A 382 2.03 -18.82 12.43
CA ILE A 382 2.60 -19.47 13.61
C ILE A 382 2.03 -20.89 13.69
N ASP A 383 2.86 -21.90 13.48
CA ASP A 383 2.44 -23.29 13.27
C ASP A 383 1.46 -23.43 12.09
N ARG A 384 0.20 -23.29 12.25
CA ARG A 384 -0.83 -23.24 11.23
C ARG A 384 -1.85 -22.14 11.49
N ARG A 385 -1.54 -21.23 12.39
CA ARG A 385 -2.43 -20.14 12.79
C ARG A 385 -1.99 -18.83 12.13
N PRO A 386 -2.84 -18.13 11.43
CA PRO A 386 -2.54 -16.81 10.95
C PRO A 386 -2.49 -15.80 12.12
N LEU A 387 -1.51 -14.91 12.05
CA LEU A 387 -1.43 -13.68 12.81
C LEU A 387 -1.34 -12.56 11.80
N ALA A 388 -2.15 -11.53 11.94
CA ALA A 388 -2.21 -10.43 10.97
C ALA A 388 -2.48 -9.09 11.66
N VAL A 389 -2.08 -8.02 11.00
CA VAL A 389 -2.42 -6.65 11.36
C VAL A 389 -3.77 -6.33 10.73
N CYS A 390 -4.78 -6.06 11.55
CA CYS A 390 -6.13 -5.74 11.04
C CYS A 390 -6.63 -4.41 11.58
N MET A 391 -7.49 -3.74 10.80
CA MET A 391 -8.13 -2.49 11.16
C MET A 391 -9.60 -2.50 10.71
N SER A 392 -10.37 -1.55 11.22
CA SER A 392 -11.73 -1.27 10.73
C SER A 392 -11.96 0.24 10.68
N ALA A 393 -13.07 0.70 10.13
CA ALA A 393 -13.42 2.13 10.14
C ALA A 393 -13.45 2.72 11.56
N ARG A 394 -13.64 1.89 12.59
CA ARG A 394 -13.75 2.26 14.01
C ARG A 394 -12.52 1.95 14.85
N GLN A 395 -11.52 1.30 14.28
CA GLN A 395 -10.34 0.85 15.01
C GLN A 395 -9.09 0.94 14.12
N PRO A 396 -8.08 1.73 14.51
CA PRO A 396 -6.76 1.67 13.88
C PRO A 396 -6.15 0.27 13.96
N SER A 397 -5.10 0.05 13.18
CA SER A 397 -4.40 -1.23 13.11
C SER A 397 -4.01 -1.78 14.49
N GLU A 398 -4.37 -3.04 14.73
CA GLU A 398 -3.98 -3.87 15.87
C GLU A 398 -3.60 -5.27 15.35
N VAL A 399 -2.86 -6.03 16.14
CA VAL A 399 -2.49 -7.40 15.76
C VAL A 399 -3.53 -8.38 16.30
N PHE A 400 -3.97 -9.28 15.41
CA PHE A 400 -4.92 -10.32 15.73
C PHE A 400 -4.37 -11.70 15.39
N THR A 401 -4.81 -12.72 16.11
CA THR A 401 -4.57 -14.13 15.79
C THR A 401 -5.82 -14.95 16.02
N LEU A 402 -5.84 -16.16 15.50
CA LEU A 402 -6.95 -17.09 15.69
C LEU A 402 -6.63 -18.09 16.81
N SER A 403 -7.59 -18.34 17.70
CA SER A 403 -7.48 -19.45 18.62
C SER A 403 -7.72 -20.75 17.87
N ASP A 404 -6.80 -21.72 18.02
CA ASP A 404 -6.95 -23.03 17.49
C ASP A 404 -7.39 -24.04 18.56
N ASN A 405 -8.55 -24.66 18.35
CA ASN A 405 -8.98 -25.82 19.13
C ASN A 405 -9.08 -27.09 18.28
N SER A 406 -8.78 -27.06 16.99
CA SER A 406 -9.08 -28.15 16.07
C SER A 406 -7.91 -28.73 15.26
N CYS A 407 -6.73 -28.12 15.32
CA CYS A 407 -5.55 -28.55 14.56
C CYS A 407 -4.60 -29.39 15.42
N HIS A 408 -5.06 -30.48 16.01
CA HIS A 408 -4.20 -31.45 16.69
C HIS A 408 -4.08 -32.75 15.88
N GLY A 409 -2.87 -33.05 15.39
CA GLY A 409 -2.50 -34.29 14.73
C GLY A 409 -2.63 -34.28 13.19
N ASP A 410 -2.36 -35.44 12.55
CA ASP A 410 -2.22 -35.64 11.10
C ASP A 410 -3.53 -35.52 10.27
N LYS A 411 -4.59 -34.94 10.81
CA LYS A 411 -5.86 -34.77 10.06
C LYS A 411 -5.87 -33.42 9.34
N PRO A 412 -6.48 -33.36 8.14
CA PRO A 412 -6.68 -32.08 7.46
C PRO A 412 -7.47 -31.15 8.37
N CYS A 413 -6.91 -29.97 8.65
CA CYS A 413 -7.59 -28.95 9.44
C CYS A 413 -8.82 -28.45 8.70
N THR A 414 -9.99 -28.76 9.22
CA THR A 414 -11.13 -27.87 9.02
C THR A 414 -10.94 -26.75 10.04
N LEU A 415 -10.53 -25.57 9.58
CA LEU A 415 -10.43 -24.39 10.45
C LEU A 415 -11.82 -24.02 10.95
N ASN A 416 -12.25 -24.68 12.01
CA ASN A 416 -13.35 -24.17 12.82
C ASN A 416 -12.76 -23.10 13.72
N VAL A 417 -12.72 -21.86 13.22
CA VAL A 417 -12.31 -20.69 14.02
C VAL A 417 -13.25 -20.58 15.22
N THR A 418 -12.70 -20.79 16.41
CA THR A 418 -13.50 -20.77 17.65
C THR A 418 -13.43 -19.44 18.37
N ALA A 419 -12.39 -18.65 18.18
CA ALA A 419 -12.32 -17.25 18.66
C ALA A 419 -11.21 -16.46 17.96
N LEU A 420 -11.51 -15.20 17.69
CA LEU A 420 -10.56 -14.17 17.34
C LEU A 420 -9.90 -13.66 18.63
N ILE A 421 -8.59 -13.53 18.64
CA ILE A 421 -7.83 -12.98 19.77
C ILE A 421 -7.12 -11.72 19.29
N GLN A 422 -7.44 -10.58 19.90
CA GLN A 422 -6.67 -9.36 19.75
C GLN A 422 -5.41 -9.48 20.62
N VAL A 423 -4.23 -9.33 20.02
CA VAL A 423 -2.92 -9.46 20.68
C VAL A 423 -2.45 -8.12 21.21
N THR A 424 -2.59 -7.05 20.43
CA THR A 424 -2.21 -5.69 20.83
C THR A 424 -3.43 -4.86 21.18
N HIS A 425 -3.30 -3.89 22.10
CA HIS A 425 -4.36 -3.04 22.64
C HIS A 425 -3.89 -1.59 22.73
N ILE A 426 -3.28 -1.10 21.62
CA ILE A 426 -2.48 0.13 21.64
C ILE A 426 -3.38 1.37 21.84
N ASN A 427 -4.62 1.33 21.31
CA ASN A 427 -5.53 2.46 21.29
C ASN A 427 -6.83 2.25 22.08
N ASP A 428 -7.05 1.11 22.73
CA ASP A 428 -8.31 0.74 23.38
C ASP A 428 -8.79 1.80 24.39
N ALA A 429 -7.87 2.33 25.20
CA ALA A 429 -8.20 3.32 26.23
C ALA A 429 -8.71 4.66 25.64
N LEU A 430 -8.23 5.05 24.46
CA LEU A 430 -8.71 6.24 23.77
C LEU A 430 -10.02 5.94 23.03
N LEU A 431 -10.08 4.82 22.32
CA LEU A 431 -11.27 4.41 21.57
C LEU A 431 -12.51 4.26 22.47
N ALA A 432 -12.33 3.74 23.69
CA ALA A 432 -13.42 3.60 24.67
C ALA A 432 -14.05 4.94 25.09
N GLN A 433 -13.42 6.08 24.81
CA GLN A 433 -13.93 7.42 25.10
C GLN A 433 -14.64 8.07 23.91
N LEU A 434 -14.61 7.44 22.75
CA LEU A 434 -15.13 8.00 21.50
C LEU A 434 -16.45 7.35 21.11
N ASP A 435 -17.37 8.15 20.61
CA ASP A 435 -18.58 7.70 19.92
C ASP A 435 -18.26 7.61 18.41
N LEU A 436 -18.04 6.39 17.93
CA LEU A 436 -17.75 6.06 16.53
C LEU A 436 -18.93 5.22 16.01
N PRO A 437 -19.82 5.80 15.20
CA PRO A 437 -20.97 5.10 14.65
C PRO A 437 -20.58 3.93 13.78
N ALA A 438 -21.40 2.89 13.72
CA ALA A 438 -21.16 1.77 12.84
C ALA A 438 -21.31 2.19 11.36
N MET A 439 -20.39 1.76 10.54
CA MET A 439 -20.51 1.82 9.08
C MET A 439 -21.50 0.76 8.60
N GLU A 440 -22.49 1.17 7.82
CA GLU A 440 -23.46 0.29 7.19
C GLU A 440 -23.15 0.15 5.69
N SER A 441 -23.19 -1.06 5.16
CA SER A 441 -23.07 -1.30 3.73
C SER A 441 -24.42 -1.40 3.05
N PHE A 442 -24.46 -1.03 1.77
CA PHE A 442 -25.61 -1.25 0.90
C PHE A 442 -25.17 -1.68 -0.49
N TRP A 443 -26.06 -2.40 -1.17
CA TRP A 443 -25.85 -2.81 -2.56
C TRP A 443 -26.91 -2.16 -3.45
N PHE A 444 -26.48 -1.73 -4.63
CA PHE A 444 -27.36 -1.15 -5.63
C PHE A 444 -27.02 -1.66 -7.03
N GLU A 445 -27.89 -1.43 -7.98
CA GLU A 445 -27.67 -1.79 -9.37
C GLU A 445 -27.30 -0.55 -10.19
N ALA A 446 -26.17 -0.65 -10.94
CA ALA A 446 -25.84 0.29 -11.98
C ALA A 446 -26.86 0.23 -13.14
N ALA A 447 -26.77 1.17 -14.08
CA ALA A 447 -27.69 1.23 -15.22
C ALA A 447 -27.72 -0.05 -16.08
N ASP A 448 -26.62 -0.79 -16.14
CA ASP A 448 -26.47 -2.05 -16.86
C ASP A 448 -26.69 -3.30 -15.98
N LYS A 449 -27.28 -3.12 -14.80
CA LYS A 449 -27.55 -4.17 -13.80
C LYS A 449 -26.33 -4.73 -13.09
N THR A 450 -25.17 -4.13 -13.25
CA THR A 450 -24.00 -4.47 -12.46
C THR A 450 -24.27 -4.15 -11.00
N LYS A 451 -24.04 -5.11 -10.09
CA LYS A 451 -24.15 -4.90 -8.65
C LYS A 451 -22.92 -4.20 -8.12
N LEU A 452 -23.12 -3.09 -7.43
CA LEU A 452 -22.09 -2.26 -6.82
C LEU A 452 -22.41 -2.03 -5.35
N GLN A 453 -21.40 -1.72 -4.56
CA GLN A 453 -21.50 -1.53 -3.12
C GLN A 453 -21.23 -0.07 -2.73
N GLY A 454 -21.91 0.36 -1.68
CA GLY A 454 -21.62 1.62 -1.00
C GLY A 454 -21.74 1.47 0.51
N PHE A 455 -21.32 2.51 1.22
CA PHE A 455 -21.30 2.56 2.68
C PHE A 455 -21.87 3.88 3.16
N VAL A 456 -22.47 3.83 4.36
CA VAL A 456 -23.02 5.00 5.04
C VAL A 456 -22.52 5.02 6.50
N ILE A 457 -22.05 6.18 6.95
CA ILE A 457 -21.73 6.44 8.34
C ILE A 457 -22.57 7.62 8.80
N PRO A 458 -23.48 7.47 9.79
CA PRO A 458 -24.22 8.58 10.36
C PRO A 458 -23.33 9.43 11.29
N PRO A 459 -23.71 10.69 11.62
CA PRO A 459 -22.96 11.44 12.63
C PRO A 459 -23.13 10.83 14.03
N PRO A 460 -22.14 10.97 14.93
CA PRO A 460 -22.24 10.51 16.31
C PRO A 460 -23.48 11.06 17.01
N GLY A 461 -24.17 10.22 17.77
CA GLY A 461 -25.37 10.62 18.49
C GLY A 461 -26.51 11.11 17.60
N PHE A 462 -26.62 10.66 16.36
CA PHE A 462 -27.64 11.12 15.42
C PHE A 462 -29.07 10.84 15.92
N ASP A 463 -29.96 11.76 15.61
CA ASP A 463 -31.41 11.61 15.84
C ASP A 463 -32.07 11.10 14.54
N PRO A 464 -32.65 9.89 14.51
CA PRO A 464 -33.24 9.31 13.30
C PRO A 464 -34.42 10.11 12.73
N LYS A 465 -34.92 11.10 13.47
CA LYS A 465 -36.01 12.01 13.03
C LYS A 465 -35.49 13.26 12.33
N LYS A 466 -34.16 13.51 12.38
CA LYS A 466 -33.55 14.68 11.78
C LYS A 466 -32.88 14.32 10.46
N LYS A 467 -32.72 15.35 9.62
CA LYS A 467 -31.94 15.27 8.40
C LYS A 467 -30.60 15.99 8.57
N TYR A 468 -29.55 15.39 8.05
CA TYR A 468 -28.17 15.87 8.16
C TYR A 468 -27.59 16.19 6.77
N PRO A 469 -26.74 17.19 6.66
CA PRO A 469 -25.97 17.41 5.43
C PRO A 469 -25.09 16.19 5.15
N THR A 470 -24.73 16.01 3.88
CA THR A 470 -24.07 14.78 3.41
C THR A 470 -22.76 15.09 2.71
N LYS A 471 -21.73 14.31 3.00
CA LYS A 471 -20.47 14.27 2.26
C LYS A 471 -20.42 12.98 1.45
N LEU A 472 -20.39 13.10 0.11
CA LEU A 472 -20.01 11.99 -0.77
C LEU A 472 -18.48 11.96 -0.87
N LEU A 473 -17.85 10.90 -0.38
CA LEU A 473 -16.43 10.68 -0.53
C LEU A 473 -16.16 9.82 -1.77
N ILE A 474 -15.26 10.28 -2.64
CA ILE A 474 -14.89 9.62 -3.89
C ILE A 474 -13.45 9.16 -3.76
N HIS A 475 -13.21 7.84 -3.83
CA HIS A 475 -11.86 7.28 -3.69
C HIS A 475 -10.97 7.55 -4.89
N GLY A 476 -9.67 7.51 -4.64
CA GLY A 476 -8.62 7.57 -5.66
C GLY A 476 -8.39 6.21 -6.36
N GLY A 477 -7.39 6.14 -7.17
CA GLY A 477 -7.04 5.01 -8.02
C GLY A 477 -7.05 5.43 -9.49
N PRO A 478 -8.04 5.03 -10.32
CA PRO A 478 -9.41 4.58 -10.02
C PRO A 478 -9.53 3.17 -9.44
N GLN A 479 -8.50 2.36 -9.60
CA GLN A 479 -8.45 1.00 -9.07
C GLN A 479 -8.04 1.02 -7.58
N GLY A 480 -9.00 1.25 -6.74
CA GLY A 480 -8.97 1.25 -5.30
C GLY A 480 -10.37 0.95 -4.77
N ALA A 481 -10.60 1.00 -3.48
CA ALA A 481 -11.95 0.84 -2.92
C ALA A 481 -12.07 1.53 -1.57
N TRP A 482 -13.29 1.92 -1.22
CA TRP A 482 -13.67 2.14 0.16
C TRP A 482 -13.95 0.78 0.80
N GLY A 483 -13.53 0.63 2.04
CA GLY A 483 -13.73 -0.59 2.82
C GLY A 483 -13.91 -0.27 4.30
N ASP A 484 -14.00 -1.31 5.11
CA ASP A 484 -14.01 -1.21 6.56
C ASP A 484 -12.58 -1.01 7.08
N ALA A 485 -12.03 0.18 6.82
CA ALA A 485 -10.65 0.53 7.04
C ALA A 485 -10.48 1.86 7.78
N TRP A 486 -9.45 1.94 8.63
CA TRP A 486 -9.02 3.18 9.26
C TRP A 486 -8.11 3.97 8.33
N SER A 487 -8.33 5.26 8.22
CA SER A 487 -7.44 6.17 7.51
C SER A 487 -7.09 7.38 8.37
N PHE A 488 -5.82 7.77 8.42
CA PHE A 488 -5.39 9.03 9.04
C PHE A 488 -5.43 10.21 8.07
N ARG A 489 -5.62 9.96 6.76
CA ARG A 489 -5.69 10.99 5.71
C ARG A 489 -7.12 11.34 5.31
N TRP A 490 -7.94 10.34 5.04
CA TRP A 490 -9.35 10.46 4.63
C TRP A 490 -10.22 9.65 5.59
N ASN A 491 -10.27 10.09 6.86
CA ASN A 491 -11.00 9.38 7.90
C ASN A 491 -12.50 9.64 7.81
N ALA A 492 -13.27 8.61 7.45
CA ALA A 492 -14.72 8.72 7.27
C ALA A 492 -15.44 9.04 8.58
N GLU A 493 -15.00 8.48 9.71
CA GLU A 493 -15.53 8.76 11.05
C GLU A 493 -15.30 10.23 11.46
N LEU A 494 -14.12 10.78 11.15
CA LEU A 494 -13.83 12.19 11.43
C LEU A 494 -14.68 13.13 10.56
N PHE A 495 -14.96 12.76 9.32
CA PHE A 495 -15.88 13.51 8.47
C PHE A 495 -17.34 13.44 8.97
N ALA A 496 -17.75 12.30 9.51
CA ALA A 496 -19.07 12.14 10.11
C ALA A 496 -19.18 12.91 11.43
N ALA A 497 -18.12 12.94 12.25
CA ALA A 497 -18.07 13.61 13.54
C ALA A 497 -18.38 15.10 13.47
N ASN A 498 -18.20 15.74 12.31
CA ASN A 498 -18.57 17.14 12.08
C ASN A 498 -20.09 17.35 11.82
N GLY A 499 -20.92 16.35 12.11
CA GLY A 499 -22.38 16.41 11.99
C GLY A 499 -22.91 16.12 10.59
N TYR A 500 -22.23 15.28 9.84
CA TYR A 500 -22.58 14.86 8.49
C TYR A 500 -22.89 13.38 8.40
N VAL A 501 -23.78 13.02 7.48
CA VAL A 501 -23.79 11.67 6.95
C VAL A 501 -22.66 11.57 5.94
N VAL A 502 -21.83 10.55 6.06
CA VAL A 502 -20.81 10.22 5.08
C VAL A 502 -21.31 9.09 4.21
N VAL A 503 -21.28 9.28 2.90
CA VAL A 503 -21.61 8.26 1.89
C VAL A 503 -20.35 7.98 1.09
N MET A 504 -20.03 6.70 0.94
CA MET A 504 -18.91 6.20 0.15
C MET A 504 -19.46 5.19 -0.86
N VAL A 505 -19.08 5.31 -2.12
CA VAL A 505 -19.55 4.41 -3.19
C VAL A 505 -18.36 3.82 -3.90
N ASN A 506 -18.38 2.53 -4.17
CA ASN A 506 -17.40 1.82 -4.99
C ASN A 506 -17.93 1.68 -6.42
N PRO A 507 -17.56 2.58 -7.34
CA PRO A 507 -17.95 2.53 -8.74
C PRO A 507 -17.16 1.47 -9.51
N ARG A 508 -17.44 1.29 -10.78
CA ARG A 508 -16.55 0.53 -11.69
C ARG A 508 -15.14 1.13 -11.70
N GLY A 509 -14.14 0.26 -11.65
CA GLY A 509 -12.76 0.54 -11.31
C GLY A 509 -12.39 -0.02 -9.94
N SER A 510 -13.36 -0.16 -9.02
CA SER A 510 -13.06 -0.57 -7.65
C SER A 510 -12.54 -2.00 -7.54
N THR A 511 -11.54 -2.19 -6.67
CA THR A 511 -10.93 -3.49 -6.35
C THR A 511 -11.81 -4.32 -5.42
N GLY A 512 -11.54 -5.62 -5.32
CA GLY A 512 -12.27 -6.55 -4.44
C GLY A 512 -13.51 -7.19 -5.06
N TYR A 513 -13.99 -6.73 -6.21
CA TYR A 513 -15.23 -7.18 -6.86
C TYR A 513 -15.01 -8.04 -8.11
N GLY A 514 -13.78 -8.45 -8.36
CA GLY A 514 -13.36 -9.18 -9.55
C GLY A 514 -12.79 -8.28 -10.65
N GLN A 515 -11.98 -8.86 -11.54
CA GLN A 515 -11.23 -8.09 -12.54
C GLN A 515 -12.11 -7.37 -13.56
N THR A 516 -13.30 -7.90 -13.84
CA THR A 516 -14.28 -7.25 -14.73
C THR A 516 -14.73 -5.88 -14.20
N ILE A 517 -14.90 -5.74 -12.88
CA ILE A 517 -15.26 -4.46 -12.25
C ILE A 517 -14.06 -3.51 -12.30
N VAL A 518 -12.87 -4.01 -11.99
CA VAL A 518 -11.61 -3.25 -12.06
C VAL A 518 -11.39 -2.70 -13.47
N ASP A 519 -11.51 -3.53 -14.49
CA ASP A 519 -11.33 -3.15 -15.89
C ASP A 519 -12.43 -2.20 -16.42
N GLY A 520 -13.54 -2.09 -15.71
CA GLY A 520 -14.72 -1.34 -16.14
C GLY A 520 -14.51 0.17 -16.26
N VAL A 521 -13.42 0.72 -15.74
CA VAL A 521 -13.04 2.13 -15.84
C VAL A 521 -12.09 2.40 -17.02
N ASN A 522 -11.39 1.38 -17.51
CA ASN A 522 -10.35 1.54 -18.54
C ASN A 522 -10.90 2.17 -19.82
N GLY A 523 -10.44 3.38 -20.14
CA GLY A 523 -10.94 4.16 -21.29
C GLY A 523 -12.32 4.80 -21.09
N ASP A 524 -12.87 4.78 -19.89
CA ASP A 524 -14.21 5.32 -19.55
C ASP A 524 -14.24 6.11 -18.23
N TRP A 525 -13.23 6.93 -18.00
CA TRP A 525 -12.96 7.60 -16.72
C TRP A 525 -14.12 8.44 -16.16
N GLY A 526 -14.80 9.19 -17.02
CA GLY A 526 -15.93 10.06 -16.63
C GLY A 526 -17.31 9.51 -17.02
N GLY A 527 -17.40 8.28 -17.56
CA GLY A 527 -18.65 7.69 -18.02
C GLY A 527 -19.36 6.84 -16.98
N LYS A 528 -19.10 5.54 -17.00
CA LYS A 528 -19.73 4.60 -16.06
C LYS A 528 -19.43 4.92 -14.59
N PRO A 529 -18.19 5.20 -14.17
CA PRO A 529 -17.92 5.50 -12.76
C PRO A 529 -18.69 6.72 -12.26
N PHE A 530 -18.83 7.78 -13.05
CA PHE A 530 -19.67 8.93 -12.69
C PHE A 530 -21.14 8.53 -12.50
N SER A 531 -21.71 7.76 -13.44
CA SER A 531 -23.08 7.27 -13.33
C SER A 531 -23.27 6.39 -12.09
N ASP A 532 -22.31 5.53 -11.80
CA ASP A 532 -22.34 4.63 -10.64
C ASP A 532 -22.35 5.41 -9.32
N LEU A 533 -21.51 6.44 -9.21
CA LEU A 533 -21.48 7.33 -8.03
C LEU A 533 -22.81 8.04 -7.83
N MET A 534 -23.42 8.57 -8.90
CA MET A 534 -24.71 9.26 -8.80
C MET A 534 -25.84 8.30 -8.41
N LEU A 535 -25.88 7.09 -9.00
CA LEU A 535 -26.88 6.08 -8.68
C LEU A 535 -26.71 5.53 -7.24
N GLY A 536 -25.47 5.34 -6.79
CA GLY A 536 -25.19 4.93 -5.42
C GLY A 536 -25.65 5.97 -4.39
N LEU A 537 -25.41 7.26 -4.68
CA LEU A 537 -25.90 8.35 -3.82
C LEU A 537 -27.44 8.46 -3.87
N ASP A 538 -28.07 8.29 -5.04
CA ASP A 538 -29.54 8.24 -5.18
C ASP A 538 -30.13 7.09 -4.36
N TYR A 539 -29.49 5.92 -4.38
CA TYR A 539 -29.90 4.79 -3.54
C TYR A 539 -29.81 5.12 -2.04
N ALA A 540 -28.69 5.72 -1.62
CA ALA A 540 -28.52 6.13 -0.23
C ALA A 540 -29.59 7.14 0.21
N GLU A 541 -29.90 8.16 -0.59
CA GLU A 541 -30.97 9.13 -0.30
C GLU A 541 -32.35 8.48 -0.12
N GLN A 542 -32.62 7.44 -0.89
CA GLN A 542 -33.92 6.74 -0.86
C GLN A 542 -34.05 5.83 0.38
N HIS A 543 -32.96 5.23 0.83
CA HIS A 543 -32.98 4.20 1.88
C HIS A 543 -32.55 4.73 3.26
N TYR A 544 -31.83 5.85 3.31
CA TYR A 544 -31.39 6.48 4.56
C TYR A 544 -32.08 7.85 4.77
N PRO A 545 -33.21 7.89 5.43
CA PRO A 545 -34.06 9.10 5.56
C PRO A 545 -33.39 10.25 6.31
N LEU A 546 -32.28 9.98 7.01
CA LEU A 546 -31.45 10.99 7.67
C LEU A 546 -30.65 11.86 6.67
N ILE A 547 -30.52 11.49 5.41
CA ILE A 547 -29.85 12.28 4.38
C ILE A 547 -30.69 13.47 3.95
N ASP A 548 -30.09 14.67 3.95
CA ASP A 548 -30.66 15.86 3.35
C ASP A 548 -30.10 16.11 1.96
N LYS A 549 -30.80 15.64 0.96
CA LYS A 549 -30.42 15.79 -0.46
C LYS A 549 -30.25 17.22 -0.96
N ASN A 550 -30.67 18.22 -0.17
CA ASN A 550 -30.49 19.62 -0.51
C ASN A 550 -29.19 20.21 0.07
N ARG A 551 -28.44 19.43 0.85
CA ARG A 551 -27.20 19.85 1.53
C ARG A 551 -26.09 18.83 1.34
N GLU A 552 -25.73 18.57 0.09
CA GLU A 552 -24.70 17.60 -0.29
C GLU A 552 -23.43 18.27 -0.77
N ALA A 553 -22.27 17.69 -0.42
CA ALA A 553 -20.96 18.04 -0.90
C ALA A 553 -20.26 16.80 -1.50
N ALA A 554 -19.48 16.99 -2.57
CA ALA A 554 -18.63 15.94 -3.15
C ALA A 554 -17.16 16.24 -2.85
N LEU A 555 -16.43 15.24 -2.33
CA LEU A 555 -15.04 15.36 -1.93
C LEU A 555 -14.24 14.19 -2.50
N GLY A 556 -13.10 14.46 -3.12
CA GLY A 556 -12.23 13.39 -3.65
C GLY A 556 -10.78 13.81 -3.81
N ALA A 557 -9.89 12.82 -3.85
CA ALA A 557 -8.46 13.00 -4.08
C ALA A 557 -7.97 12.09 -5.20
N SER A 558 -6.92 12.51 -5.92
CA SER A 558 -6.32 11.73 -7.00
C SER A 558 -7.34 11.49 -8.13
N TYR A 559 -7.62 10.24 -8.49
CA TYR A 559 -8.77 9.97 -9.37
C TYR A 559 -10.09 10.49 -8.77
N GLY A 560 -10.28 10.42 -7.44
CA GLY A 560 -11.42 11.05 -6.78
C GLY A 560 -11.45 12.57 -6.96
N GLY A 561 -10.29 13.22 -7.02
CA GLY A 561 -10.14 14.63 -7.36
C GLY A 561 -10.45 14.92 -8.83
N PHE A 562 -10.00 14.06 -9.75
CA PHE A 562 -10.43 14.08 -11.14
C PHE A 562 -11.97 13.99 -11.24
N MET A 563 -12.56 13.02 -10.56
CA MET A 563 -14.01 12.83 -10.57
C MET A 563 -14.75 14.01 -9.92
N ALA A 564 -14.21 14.64 -8.89
CA ALA A 564 -14.73 15.88 -8.33
C ALA A 564 -14.71 17.02 -9.37
N ASN A 565 -13.63 17.13 -10.16
CA ASN A 565 -13.52 18.07 -11.28
C ASN A 565 -14.51 17.73 -12.43
N TRP A 566 -14.74 16.45 -12.68
CA TRP A 566 -15.70 15.98 -13.66
C TRP A 566 -17.14 16.31 -13.25
N VAL A 567 -17.49 16.02 -12.00
CA VAL A 567 -18.77 16.36 -11.37
C VAL A 567 -19.07 17.85 -11.51
N LEU A 568 -18.09 18.73 -11.30
CA LEU A 568 -18.21 20.19 -11.40
C LEU A 568 -18.77 20.66 -12.76
N GLY A 569 -18.46 19.93 -13.84
CA GLY A 569 -18.91 20.25 -15.20
C GLY A 569 -20.17 19.51 -15.68
N HIS A 570 -20.64 18.51 -14.92
CA HIS A 570 -21.66 17.55 -15.40
C HIS A 570 -22.92 17.46 -14.51
N THR A 571 -22.93 18.09 -13.33
CA THR A 571 -24.12 18.16 -12.48
C THR A 571 -24.11 19.40 -11.57
N ASP A 572 -25.28 19.94 -11.27
CA ASP A 572 -25.48 21.05 -10.31
C ASP A 572 -25.99 20.53 -8.94
N ARG A 573 -25.87 19.22 -8.66
CA ARG A 573 -26.40 18.56 -7.47
C ARG A 573 -25.77 19.07 -6.17
N PHE A 574 -24.45 19.23 -6.15
CA PHE A 574 -23.69 19.53 -4.94
C PHE A 574 -23.62 21.02 -4.63
N LYS A 575 -23.65 21.35 -3.34
CA LYS A 575 -23.53 22.73 -2.84
C LYS A 575 -22.10 23.25 -2.88
N CYS A 576 -21.14 22.35 -2.72
CA CYS A 576 -19.72 22.62 -2.89
C CYS A 576 -18.94 21.35 -3.24
N ILE A 577 -17.74 21.55 -3.73
CA ILE A 577 -16.82 20.50 -4.14
C ILE A 577 -15.47 20.70 -3.44
N VAL A 578 -14.80 19.61 -3.09
CA VAL A 578 -13.41 19.57 -2.67
C VAL A 578 -12.64 18.67 -3.63
N SER A 579 -11.73 19.26 -4.39
CA SER A 579 -10.82 18.58 -5.29
C SER A 579 -9.40 18.63 -4.72
N HIS A 580 -8.86 17.50 -4.33
CA HIS A 580 -7.50 17.37 -3.85
C HIS A 580 -6.68 16.61 -4.89
N ASP A 581 -5.55 17.19 -5.31
CA ASP A 581 -4.62 16.63 -6.31
C ASP A 581 -5.30 15.93 -7.50
N GLY A 582 -6.38 16.53 -8.00
CA GLY A 582 -7.18 15.96 -9.07
C GLY A 582 -6.68 16.35 -10.45
N MET A 583 -6.59 15.39 -11.37
CA MET A 583 -6.33 15.66 -12.78
C MET A 583 -7.42 16.59 -13.36
N PHE A 584 -7.00 17.64 -14.06
CA PHE A 584 -7.89 18.61 -14.70
C PHE A 584 -7.75 18.59 -16.22
N ASN A 585 -6.54 18.40 -16.71
CA ASN A 585 -6.21 18.38 -18.13
C ASN A 585 -5.32 17.17 -18.45
N PRO A 586 -5.89 16.03 -18.91
CA PRO A 586 -5.13 14.82 -19.16
C PRO A 586 -3.97 14.97 -20.16
N GLU A 587 -4.07 15.90 -21.14
CA GLU A 587 -2.96 16.15 -22.07
C GLU A 587 -1.75 16.75 -21.36
N SER A 588 -1.94 17.67 -20.40
CA SER A 588 -0.84 18.22 -19.61
C SER A 588 -0.36 17.23 -18.55
N ALA A 589 -1.27 16.53 -17.89
CA ALA A 589 -0.96 15.54 -16.87
C ALA A 589 -0.08 14.40 -17.41
N TYR A 590 -0.32 13.93 -18.65
CA TYR A 590 0.54 12.95 -19.30
C TYR A 590 2.01 13.42 -19.39
N GLY A 591 2.24 14.70 -19.73
CA GLY A 591 3.58 15.26 -19.88
C GLY A 591 4.28 15.59 -18.56
N THR A 592 3.57 15.51 -17.44
CA THR A 592 4.06 15.91 -16.10
C THR A 592 3.95 14.83 -15.03
N THR A 593 3.38 13.67 -15.34
CA THR A 593 3.36 12.52 -14.42
C THR A 593 4.70 11.78 -14.42
N GLU A 594 5.02 11.14 -13.31
CA GLU A 594 6.15 10.22 -13.19
C GLU A 594 5.81 8.79 -13.66
N GLU A 595 4.51 8.44 -13.77
CA GLU A 595 4.01 7.12 -14.15
C GLU A 595 3.28 7.14 -15.50
N MET A 596 4.02 7.24 -16.59
CA MET A 596 3.41 7.37 -17.93
C MET A 596 2.66 6.11 -18.36
N TRP A 597 3.10 4.89 -17.91
CA TRP A 597 2.42 3.62 -18.20
C TRP A 597 0.94 3.65 -17.82
N PHE A 598 0.60 4.32 -16.69
CA PHE A 598 -0.77 4.43 -16.21
C PHE A 598 -1.65 5.19 -17.19
N ASN A 599 -1.24 6.39 -17.61
CA ASN A 599 -1.98 7.19 -18.57
C ASN A 599 -2.08 6.50 -19.94
N GLU A 600 -1.01 5.83 -20.40
CA GLU A 600 -1.01 5.10 -21.67
C GLU A 600 -2.00 3.94 -21.68
N TRP A 601 -2.10 3.22 -20.57
CA TRP A 601 -3.10 2.17 -20.41
C TRP A 601 -4.52 2.72 -20.34
N GLU A 602 -4.76 3.70 -19.48
CA GLU A 602 -6.08 4.25 -19.21
C GLU A 602 -6.66 5.01 -20.41
N PHE A 603 -5.85 5.79 -21.11
CA PHE A 603 -6.27 6.56 -22.28
C PHE A 603 -5.97 5.88 -23.63
N LYS A 604 -5.46 4.63 -23.60
CA LYS A 604 -5.23 3.78 -24.78
C LYS A 604 -4.23 4.35 -25.78
N GLY A 605 -3.14 4.89 -25.32
CA GLY A 605 -2.04 5.41 -26.14
C GLY A 605 -1.54 6.78 -25.67
N HIS A 606 -0.90 7.51 -26.57
CA HIS A 606 -0.28 8.79 -26.28
C HIS A 606 -1.16 9.96 -26.74
N PRO A 607 -1.07 11.16 -26.17
CA PRO A 607 -1.84 12.33 -26.64
C PRO A 607 -1.65 12.61 -28.13
N TRP A 608 -0.43 12.50 -28.65
CA TRP A 608 -0.11 12.76 -30.06
C TRP A 608 -0.70 11.75 -31.05
N ASP A 609 -1.10 10.56 -30.63
CA ASP A 609 -1.79 9.55 -31.46
C ASP A 609 -3.21 10.02 -31.86
N TYR A 610 -3.72 11.00 -31.13
CA TYR A 610 -5.09 11.52 -31.27
C TYR A 610 -5.15 12.95 -31.83
N TYR A 611 -4.01 13.61 -32.04
CA TYR A 611 -4.03 14.97 -32.62
C TYR A 611 -4.67 15.00 -33.99
N GLY A 612 -5.57 15.97 -34.20
CA GLY A 612 -6.35 16.08 -35.42
C GLY A 612 -7.63 15.24 -35.46
N LYS A 613 -7.88 14.38 -34.44
CA LYS A 613 -9.17 13.71 -34.32
C LYS A 613 -10.18 14.61 -33.59
N PRO A 614 -11.51 14.38 -33.80
CA PRO A 614 -12.55 15.04 -33.01
C PRO A 614 -12.33 14.80 -31.48
N ASP A 615 -12.69 15.77 -30.65
CA ASP A 615 -12.50 15.66 -29.19
C ASP A 615 -13.18 14.42 -28.57
N ALA A 616 -14.33 14.00 -29.13
CA ALA A 616 -15.04 12.80 -28.70
C ALA A 616 -14.27 11.48 -28.96
N GLU A 617 -13.32 11.50 -29.91
CA GLU A 617 -12.49 10.37 -30.31
C GLU A 617 -11.08 10.44 -29.69
N ASN A 618 -10.74 11.57 -29.09
CA ASN A 618 -9.50 11.77 -28.35
C ASN A 618 -9.76 11.52 -26.86
N PRO A 619 -9.33 10.40 -26.27
CA PRO A 619 -9.64 10.07 -24.87
C PRO A 619 -9.09 11.10 -23.88
N PHE A 620 -7.94 11.74 -24.18
CA PHE A 620 -7.37 12.80 -23.35
C PHE A 620 -8.24 14.08 -23.30
N ARG A 621 -9.04 14.34 -24.34
CA ARG A 621 -10.01 15.46 -24.39
C ARG A 621 -11.40 15.05 -23.98
N LYS A 622 -11.84 13.86 -24.41
CA LYS A 622 -13.15 13.32 -24.05
C LYS A 622 -13.34 13.27 -22.53
N TRP A 623 -12.32 12.85 -21.81
CA TRP A 623 -12.35 12.71 -20.36
C TRP A 623 -11.66 13.88 -19.64
N SER A 624 -11.45 15.00 -20.30
CA SER A 624 -10.87 16.21 -19.67
C SER A 624 -11.94 17.06 -18.99
N PRO A 625 -11.90 17.24 -17.67
CA PRO A 625 -12.76 18.19 -16.96
C PRO A 625 -12.67 19.61 -17.53
N MET A 626 -11.49 20.03 -18.00
CA MET A 626 -11.27 21.33 -18.63
C MET A 626 -12.19 21.59 -19.81
N MET A 627 -12.55 20.57 -20.60
CA MET A 627 -13.43 20.72 -21.77
C MET A 627 -14.86 21.10 -21.39
N SER A 628 -15.27 20.88 -20.16
CA SER A 628 -16.58 21.25 -19.62
C SER A 628 -16.56 22.52 -18.76
N ALA A 629 -15.43 23.24 -18.68
CA ALA A 629 -15.22 24.39 -17.78
C ALA A 629 -16.30 25.48 -17.89
N LYS A 630 -16.86 25.71 -19.08
CA LYS A 630 -17.96 26.68 -19.29
C LYS A 630 -19.23 26.40 -18.44
N ASN A 631 -19.36 25.18 -17.92
CA ASN A 631 -20.48 24.75 -17.10
C ASN A 631 -20.24 24.94 -15.60
N PHE A 632 -19.01 25.26 -15.17
CA PHE A 632 -18.63 25.36 -13.78
C PHE A 632 -19.38 26.46 -13.06
N LYS A 633 -20.04 26.12 -11.94
CA LYS A 633 -20.82 27.04 -11.13
C LYS A 633 -20.67 26.73 -9.63
N THR A 634 -20.41 25.48 -9.27
CA THR A 634 -20.39 25.01 -7.89
C THR A 634 -19.16 25.52 -7.16
N PRO A 635 -19.29 26.12 -5.98
CA PRO A 635 -18.16 26.54 -5.17
C PRO A 635 -17.17 25.41 -4.93
N THR A 636 -15.87 25.67 -5.17
CA THR A 636 -14.85 24.61 -5.20
C THR A 636 -13.62 24.97 -4.37
N LEU A 637 -13.22 24.07 -3.47
CA LEU A 637 -11.92 24.09 -2.79
C LEU A 637 -10.95 23.22 -3.58
N VAL A 638 -9.84 23.81 -3.99
CA VAL A 638 -8.73 23.12 -4.67
C VAL A 638 -7.61 22.92 -3.66
N ILE A 639 -7.06 21.72 -3.56
CA ILE A 639 -5.95 21.40 -2.67
C ILE A 639 -4.86 20.70 -3.47
N HIS A 640 -3.58 21.10 -3.29
CA HIS A 640 -2.46 20.46 -3.98
C HIS A 640 -1.13 20.65 -3.24
N GLY A 641 -0.29 19.63 -3.28
CA GLY A 641 1.10 19.66 -2.83
C GLY A 641 2.07 20.02 -3.96
N GLN A 642 3.11 20.81 -3.64
CA GLN A 642 4.14 21.22 -4.63
C GLN A 642 4.99 20.03 -5.12
N LEU A 643 5.20 19.05 -4.24
CA LEU A 643 6.06 17.90 -4.50
C LEU A 643 5.26 16.69 -5.05
N ASP A 644 4.08 16.95 -5.57
CA ASP A 644 3.27 15.93 -6.23
C ASP A 644 3.77 15.71 -7.66
N TYR A 645 4.46 14.59 -7.87
CA TYR A 645 4.93 14.20 -9.20
C TYR A 645 4.07 13.10 -9.83
N ARG A 646 3.08 12.59 -9.09
CA ARG A 646 2.05 11.67 -9.59
C ARG A 646 0.99 12.40 -10.42
N LEU A 647 0.39 13.42 -9.83
CA LEU A 647 -0.48 14.39 -10.48
C LEU A 647 0.07 15.80 -10.20
N ASP A 648 0.86 16.30 -11.12
CA ASP A 648 1.64 17.52 -10.94
C ASP A 648 0.78 18.72 -10.50
N VAL A 649 1.32 19.55 -9.62
CA VAL A 649 0.65 20.72 -9.04
C VAL A 649 0.07 21.67 -10.08
N SER A 650 0.56 21.64 -11.31
CA SER A 650 0.02 22.44 -12.43
C SER A 650 -1.44 22.11 -12.74
N GLU A 651 -1.92 20.90 -12.45
CA GLU A 651 -3.31 20.52 -12.59
C GLU A 651 -4.21 21.33 -11.62
N GLY A 652 -3.77 21.48 -10.39
CA GLY A 652 -4.43 22.35 -9.41
C GLY A 652 -4.41 23.82 -9.78
N PHE A 653 -3.31 24.34 -10.31
CA PHE A 653 -3.22 25.72 -10.79
C PHE A 653 -4.16 25.99 -11.96
N GLN A 654 -4.19 25.11 -12.96
CA GLN A 654 -5.08 25.22 -14.10
C GLN A 654 -6.56 25.25 -13.67
N LEU A 655 -6.96 24.38 -12.74
CA LEU A 655 -8.32 24.36 -12.20
C LEU A 655 -8.64 25.66 -11.45
N PHE A 656 -7.78 26.05 -10.51
CA PHE A 656 -8.01 27.24 -9.69
C PHE A 656 -8.10 28.53 -10.53
N ASP A 657 -7.19 28.74 -11.47
CA ASP A 657 -7.18 29.92 -12.36
C ASP A 657 -8.42 29.94 -13.26
N THR A 658 -8.86 28.76 -13.73
CA THR A 658 -10.12 28.62 -14.49
C THR A 658 -11.33 29.04 -13.67
N LEU A 659 -11.45 28.55 -12.43
CA LEU A 659 -12.55 28.89 -11.52
C LEU A 659 -12.57 30.40 -11.22
N GLN A 660 -11.41 31.01 -10.94
CA GLN A 660 -11.27 32.45 -10.68
C GLN A 660 -11.67 33.28 -11.90
N ARG A 661 -11.25 32.87 -13.10
CA ARG A 661 -11.64 33.55 -14.36
C ARG A 661 -13.12 33.48 -14.63
N LEU A 662 -13.76 32.36 -14.29
CA LEU A 662 -15.21 32.16 -14.41
C LEU A 662 -16.00 32.84 -13.28
N LYS A 663 -15.30 33.42 -12.28
CA LYS A 663 -15.92 34.00 -11.06
C LYS A 663 -16.70 32.98 -10.25
N VAL A 664 -16.34 31.72 -10.32
CA VAL A 664 -16.87 30.68 -9.44
C VAL A 664 -16.22 30.84 -8.07
N PRO A 665 -16.99 30.87 -6.96
CA PRO A 665 -16.41 30.93 -5.62
C PRO A 665 -15.41 29.80 -5.43
N SER A 666 -14.15 30.13 -5.18
CA SER A 666 -13.10 29.13 -5.03
C SER A 666 -12.01 29.58 -4.08
N LYS A 667 -11.36 28.58 -3.49
CA LYS A 667 -10.20 28.74 -2.60
C LYS A 667 -9.16 27.70 -3.02
N MET A 668 -7.88 28.06 -2.94
CA MET A 668 -6.79 27.10 -3.09
C MET A 668 -6.04 26.96 -1.78
N LEU A 669 -5.85 25.72 -1.34
CA LEU A 669 -4.97 25.32 -0.24
C LEU A 669 -3.75 24.65 -0.85
N TYR A 670 -2.63 25.37 -0.85
CA TYR A 670 -1.38 24.95 -1.45
C TYR A 670 -0.35 24.60 -0.37
N PHE A 671 0.26 23.42 -0.50
CA PHE A 671 1.32 22.96 0.41
C PHE A 671 2.66 22.91 -0.31
N PRO A 672 3.62 23.81 0.04
CA PRO A 672 4.92 23.86 -0.65
C PRO A 672 5.84 22.68 -0.30
N ASP A 673 5.52 21.92 0.72
CA ASP A 673 6.37 20.90 1.33
C ASP A 673 5.67 19.52 1.49
N GLU A 674 4.57 19.30 0.79
CA GLU A 674 3.85 18.02 0.69
C GLU A 674 3.84 17.53 -0.76
N GLY A 675 3.75 16.21 -0.92
CA GLY A 675 3.56 15.54 -2.19
C GLY A 675 2.09 15.25 -2.49
N HIS A 676 1.83 14.10 -3.12
CA HIS A 676 0.48 13.61 -3.41
C HIS A 676 -0.33 13.34 -2.14
N TRP A 677 0.31 13.10 -1.02
CA TRP A 677 -0.32 12.93 0.28
C TRP A 677 0.11 14.04 1.25
N VAL A 678 -0.86 14.61 1.96
CA VAL A 678 -0.61 15.54 3.06
C VAL A 678 -0.35 14.73 4.33
N LEU A 679 0.91 14.66 4.75
CA LEU A 679 1.35 13.74 5.79
C LEU A 679 1.90 14.41 7.05
N LYS A 680 2.39 15.66 6.96
CA LYS A 680 2.90 16.37 8.13
C LYS A 680 1.77 16.73 9.08
N PRO A 681 1.91 16.51 10.39
CA PRO A 681 0.80 16.61 11.34
C PRO A 681 0.07 17.97 11.34
N GLN A 682 0.80 19.08 11.31
CA GLN A 682 0.18 20.41 11.29
C GLN A 682 -0.44 20.74 9.93
N ASN A 683 0.14 20.26 8.82
CA ASN A 683 -0.45 20.39 7.49
C ASN A 683 -1.76 19.58 7.40
N SER A 684 -1.79 18.37 7.95
CA SER A 684 -3.01 17.55 8.05
C SER A 684 -4.09 18.25 8.88
N ARG A 685 -3.73 18.92 10.01
CA ARG A 685 -4.66 19.73 10.81
C ARG A 685 -5.27 20.86 9.98
N LEU A 686 -4.44 21.61 9.26
CA LEU A 686 -4.88 22.70 8.40
C LEU A 686 -5.79 22.17 7.27
N TRP A 687 -5.43 21.02 6.69
CA TRP A 687 -6.20 20.34 5.65
C TRP A 687 -7.62 20.01 6.13
N TYR A 688 -7.77 19.27 7.23
CA TYR A 688 -9.08 18.89 7.78
C TYR A 688 -9.91 20.10 8.19
N LYS A 689 -9.26 21.09 8.84
CA LYS A 689 -9.95 22.32 9.20
C LYS A 689 -10.47 23.06 7.98
N THR A 690 -9.64 23.22 6.95
CA THR A 690 -10.03 23.98 5.74
C THR A 690 -11.11 23.27 4.96
N VAL A 691 -11.05 21.94 4.86
CA VAL A 691 -12.07 21.11 4.20
C VAL A 691 -13.41 21.23 4.94
N ASN A 692 -13.42 21.02 6.26
CA ASN A 692 -14.64 21.10 7.04
C ASN A 692 -15.23 22.51 7.04
N ASP A 693 -14.44 23.57 7.23
CA ASP A 693 -14.91 24.95 7.16
C ASP A 693 -15.53 25.28 5.79
N TRP A 694 -14.89 24.79 4.70
CA TRP A 694 -15.42 25.00 3.35
C TRP A 694 -16.75 24.30 3.15
N VAL A 695 -16.85 23.04 3.53
CA VAL A 695 -18.12 22.28 3.39
C VAL A 695 -19.21 22.89 4.28
N ASP A 696 -18.89 23.27 5.52
CA ASP A 696 -19.83 23.91 6.45
C ASP A 696 -20.39 25.22 5.89
N GLN A 697 -19.57 26.04 5.25
CA GLN A 697 -19.98 27.31 4.66
C GLN A 697 -21.10 27.17 3.63
N TRP A 698 -21.16 26.06 2.92
CA TRP A 698 -22.09 25.86 1.81
C TRP A 698 -23.25 24.90 2.11
N THR A 699 -23.14 24.10 3.17
CA THR A 699 -24.14 23.05 3.49
C THR A 699 -24.83 23.21 4.84
N LYS A 700 -24.32 24.05 5.75
CA LYS A 700 -24.92 24.34 7.07
C LYS A 700 -25.74 25.62 7.13
#